data_d73760b2153c7a1d80aed9d5ebad9610
#
_entry.id   d73760b2153c7a1d80aed9d5ebad9610
#
_cell.length_a   1.000
_cell.length_b   1.000
_cell.length_c   1.000
_cell.angle_alpha   90.00
_cell.angle_beta   90.00
_cell.angle_gamma   90.00
#
_symmetry.space_group_name_H-M   'P 1'
#
loop_
_entity.id
_entity.type
_entity.pdbx_description
1 polymer ?
#
loop_
_entity_poly.entity_id
_entity_poly.type
_entity_poly.pdbx_seq_one_letter_code
_entity_poly.pdbx_strand_id
1 'polypeptide(L)'
;MKARKLGNTILTEAMNREARLSFKSYDRFFPNQDSLPEGGLGNLVALPLQGMARRKGNSVFVDNKFNAYEDQWTFLSQIHKFSEAELDLLLRQHTVPTLGELSKSSETKPWETPQIGTPLADCYPKQIVLIRANMLYISLANLSAKCVNAFKRIAAFRNPEFYEKQGMRFSTYNIPRIISCSEMTDDYLALPRGCEDAVCDVLSQHNVNVTISDKTNPGRSINVKFKGKLREEQQKAIEAFAKHNIGTLSATTAFGKTVFAIGMIAKRKVNTLILVHNKALLEQWKERLENFLEINETIEESERRRGRKKQSSIIGCLCSGKNSLHGIIDIALIQSCLTDGEVKPFVRDYGMVVVDECHHVSSVSFEQVLRQVTAAYVYGLTATPIRKDGHQPIIFMQCGKIRFTSDAKAQIANQVFKRILIPRFTSFRNITSSDKTYVQITQALSEDMTRNNFIIEDVKTAILKGYTPLVLTTRTAHVKLLAEMLTPHVDHVVQLIGAESTKEKRIALQKLQEIPSTASLVIVATGKYVGEGFDYPRLNTLFLTMPIAWKGNVEQYAGRLHREYKGKSEVVIYDYVDIHIPLCDSMYRKRLKGYAAAGYGKDAIMIESDNKPRNLIYERNNYEMAFRNDLANAKHSVIIAVSKVKFKYRPAIMSILSNILHNGIDVAIRIKEEGANEMELANVGIDVVCNNVQTLQCAIIDKHIVWYGNMNFFGYNSETSNIMRIDDNKIADEMIDILYADAAK
;
A
#
# COMPACT_ATOMS: atom_id res chain seq x y z
N MET A 1 -15.49 -26.14 11.29
CA MET A 1 -15.28 -25.67 9.91
C MET A 1 -16.40 -26.08 8.95
N LYS A 2 -16.81 -27.35 8.85
CA LYS A 2 -17.88 -27.83 7.94
C LYS A 2 -19.26 -27.19 8.19
N ALA A 3 -19.71 -27.07 9.45
CA ALA A 3 -20.99 -26.45 9.79
C ALA A 3 -21.07 -24.96 9.33
N ARG A 4 -19.97 -24.22 9.45
CA ARG A 4 -19.90 -22.84 8.94
C ARG A 4 -19.97 -22.81 7.41
N LYS A 5 -19.31 -23.75 6.74
CA LYS A 5 -19.38 -23.89 5.28
C LYS A 5 -20.82 -24.14 4.83
N LEU A 6 -21.54 -25.04 5.52
CA LEU A 6 -22.95 -25.27 5.26
C LEU A 6 -23.79 -23.99 5.46
N GLY A 7 -23.61 -23.29 6.58
CA GLY A 7 -24.33 -22.05 6.84
C GLY A 7 -24.09 -20.98 5.76
N ASN A 8 -22.84 -20.82 5.31
CA ASN A 8 -22.52 -19.94 4.21
C ASN A 8 -23.19 -20.39 2.90
N THR A 9 -23.28 -21.68 2.63
CA THR A 9 -24.00 -22.23 1.48
C THR A 9 -25.48 -21.90 1.54
N ILE A 10 -26.12 -22.13 2.69
CA ILE A 10 -27.56 -21.81 2.91
C ILE A 10 -27.81 -20.32 2.67
N LEU A 11 -26.97 -19.44 3.24
CA LEU A 11 -27.11 -17.98 3.03
C LEU A 11 -26.93 -17.60 1.55
N THR A 12 -25.98 -18.23 0.86
CA THR A 12 -25.79 -18.02 -0.58
C THR A 12 -27.01 -18.45 -1.39
N GLU A 13 -27.58 -19.60 -1.09
CA GLU A 13 -28.80 -20.08 -1.73
C GLU A 13 -30.01 -19.21 -1.43
N ALA A 14 -30.14 -18.70 -0.20
CA ALA A 14 -31.18 -17.74 0.14
C ALA A 14 -31.06 -16.44 -0.68
N MET A 15 -29.84 -15.92 -0.84
CA MET A 15 -29.59 -14.76 -1.70
C MET A 15 -29.87 -15.05 -3.17
N ASN A 16 -29.61 -16.28 -3.65
CA ASN A 16 -29.91 -16.70 -5.01
C ASN A 16 -31.40 -16.87 -5.31
N ARG A 17 -32.22 -17.00 -4.26
CA ARG A 17 -33.69 -17.08 -4.37
C ARG A 17 -34.37 -15.74 -4.20
N GLU A 18 -33.81 -14.87 -3.36
CA GLU A 18 -34.36 -13.57 -3.02
C GLU A 18 -33.37 -12.44 -3.34
N ALA A 19 -33.62 -11.70 -4.41
CA ALA A 19 -32.75 -10.63 -4.89
C ALA A 19 -32.62 -9.45 -3.94
N ARG A 20 -33.61 -9.21 -3.07
CA ARG A 20 -33.59 -8.12 -2.06
C ARG A 20 -32.59 -8.37 -0.95
N LEU A 21 -32.22 -9.61 -0.68
CA LEU A 21 -31.16 -9.92 0.27
C LEU A 21 -29.82 -9.39 -0.26
N SER A 22 -29.05 -8.76 0.63
CA SER A 22 -27.76 -8.18 0.30
C SER A 22 -26.70 -8.59 1.32
N PHE A 23 -25.45 -8.33 1.04
CA PHE A 23 -24.37 -8.52 2.03
C PHE A 23 -24.57 -7.66 3.30
N LYS A 24 -25.34 -6.58 3.22
CA LYS A 24 -25.72 -5.76 4.37
C LYS A 24 -26.81 -6.44 5.23
N SER A 25 -27.62 -7.36 4.66
CA SER A 25 -28.60 -8.15 5.40
C SER A 25 -27.96 -9.23 6.27
N TYR A 26 -26.67 -9.52 6.05
CA TYR A 26 -25.87 -10.44 6.81
C TYR A 26 -25.17 -9.70 7.95
N ASP A 27 -25.75 -9.68 9.14
CA ASP A 27 -25.16 -9.05 10.32
C ASP A 27 -23.99 -9.94 10.85
N ARG A 28 -24.28 -11.16 11.25
CA ARG A 28 -23.27 -12.05 11.80
C ARG A 28 -23.67 -13.52 11.73
N PHE A 29 -22.66 -14.39 11.72
CA PHE A 29 -22.82 -15.84 11.74
C PHE A 29 -22.03 -16.41 12.91
N PHE A 30 -22.74 -17.02 13.88
CA PHE A 30 -22.10 -17.57 15.07
C PHE A 30 -21.50 -18.96 14.85
N PRO A 31 -20.27 -19.17 15.40
CA PRO A 31 -19.36 -18.19 15.97
C PRO A 31 -18.81 -17.24 14.89
N ASN A 32 -18.62 -15.96 15.23
CA ASN A 32 -18.11 -14.95 14.28
C ASN A 32 -16.72 -15.26 13.74
N GLN A 33 -15.89 -15.95 14.52
CA GLN A 33 -14.51 -16.28 14.23
C GLN A 33 -14.34 -17.75 13.91
N ASP A 34 -13.39 -18.09 13.06
CA ASP A 34 -13.04 -19.47 12.71
C ASP A 34 -12.13 -20.12 13.77
N SER A 35 -11.51 -19.29 14.63
CA SER A 35 -10.67 -19.72 15.76
C SER A 35 -11.10 -19.04 17.06
N LEU A 36 -10.91 -19.74 18.18
CA LEU A 36 -11.17 -19.20 19.50
C LEU A 36 -10.10 -18.15 19.85
N PRO A 37 -10.45 -16.98 20.40
CA PRO A 37 -9.49 -16.05 20.96
C PRO A 37 -8.68 -16.69 22.09
N GLU A 38 -7.40 -16.37 22.20
CA GLU A 38 -6.54 -16.88 23.26
C GLU A 38 -7.01 -16.36 24.62
N GLY A 39 -7.26 -17.24 25.58
CA GLY A 39 -7.81 -16.89 26.90
C GLY A 39 -9.28 -16.46 26.89
N GLY A 40 -9.99 -16.50 25.76
CA GLY A 40 -11.39 -16.10 25.62
C GLY A 40 -12.36 -17.26 25.74
N LEU A 41 -13.58 -16.98 26.26
CA LEU A 41 -14.70 -17.95 26.31
C LEU A 41 -15.37 -18.18 24.95
N GLY A 42 -14.92 -17.49 23.88
CA GLY A 42 -15.57 -17.51 22.57
C GLY A 42 -16.84 -16.65 22.50
N ASN A 43 -17.60 -16.83 21.42
CA ASN A 43 -18.86 -16.13 21.27
C ASN A 43 -19.95 -16.81 22.11
N LEU A 44 -20.55 -16.07 23.01
CA LEU A 44 -21.73 -16.54 23.76
C LEU A 44 -22.96 -16.48 22.84
N VAL A 45 -23.69 -17.60 22.77
CA VAL A 45 -24.95 -17.71 22.05
C VAL A 45 -26.05 -17.96 23.07
N ALA A 46 -27.07 -17.13 23.06
CA ALA A 46 -28.26 -17.37 23.87
C ALA A 46 -28.96 -18.65 23.39
N LEU A 47 -29.11 -19.62 24.27
CA LEU A 47 -29.84 -20.85 23.94
C LEU A 47 -31.33 -20.52 23.73
N PRO A 48 -32.00 -21.23 22.82
CA PRO A 48 -33.46 -21.10 22.69
C PRO A 48 -34.16 -21.56 23.97
N LEU A 49 -35.42 -21.23 24.09
CA LEU A 49 -36.30 -21.62 25.20
C LEU A 49 -35.88 -21.08 26.58
N GLN A 50 -35.08 -20.00 26.65
CA GLN A 50 -34.77 -19.36 27.94
C GLN A 50 -36.03 -18.83 28.63
N GLY A 51 -36.15 -19.11 29.91
CA GLY A 51 -37.38 -18.87 30.68
C GLY A 51 -37.91 -17.42 30.64
N MET A 52 -37.02 -16.42 30.79
CA MET A 52 -37.44 -15.00 30.74
C MET A 52 -37.85 -14.57 29.32
N ALA A 53 -37.14 -14.98 28.29
CA ALA A 53 -37.46 -14.66 26.91
C ALA A 53 -38.75 -15.36 26.46
N ARG A 54 -38.94 -16.61 26.85
CA ARG A 54 -40.13 -17.42 26.58
C ARG A 54 -41.39 -16.84 27.19
N ARG A 55 -41.34 -16.32 28.44
CA ARG A 55 -42.47 -15.63 29.07
C ARG A 55 -42.96 -14.39 28.31
N LYS A 56 -42.11 -13.81 27.49
CA LYS A 56 -42.40 -12.66 26.60
C LYS A 56 -42.78 -13.09 25.18
N GLY A 57 -43.00 -14.39 24.93
CA GLY A 57 -43.29 -14.89 23.60
C GLY A 57 -42.10 -14.97 22.67
N ASN A 58 -40.86 -14.76 23.16
CA ASN A 58 -39.62 -14.79 22.38
C ASN A 58 -38.88 -16.11 22.63
N SER A 59 -37.86 -16.42 21.75
CA SER A 59 -36.96 -17.59 21.90
C SER A 59 -37.69 -18.93 21.85
N VAL A 60 -38.73 -19.03 21.01
CA VAL A 60 -39.48 -20.27 20.74
C VAL A 60 -39.25 -20.72 19.30
N PHE A 61 -39.37 -22.01 19.01
CA PHE A 61 -39.42 -22.54 17.66
C PHE A 61 -40.78 -22.26 17.04
N VAL A 62 -40.79 -21.87 15.77
CA VAL A 62 -41.97 -21.48 15.01
C VAL A 62 -42.05 -22.27 13.70
N ASP A 63 -43.29 -22.42 13.19
CA ASP A 63 -43.52 -23.00 11.87
C ASP A 63 -43.20 -21.98 10.72
N ASN A 64 -43.45 -22.38 9.48
CA ASN A 64 -43.24 -21.52 8.30
C ASN A 64 -44.17 -20.30 8.20
N LYS A 65 -45.22 -20.25 9.08
CA LYS A 65 -46.13 -19.12 9.21
C LYS A 65 -45.86 -18.29 10.45
N PHE A 66 -44.73 -18.52 11.12
CA PHE A 66 -44.33 -17.89 12.38
C PHE A 66 -45.23 -18.20 13.59
N ASN A 67 -46.03 -19.27 13.55
CA ASN A 67 -46.77 -19.74 14.72
C ASN A 67 -45.84 -20.59 15.60
N ALA A 68 -45.89 -20.37 16.91
CA ALA A 68 -45.13 -21.18 17.86
C ALA A 68 -45.66 -22.64 17.89
N TYR A 69 -44.75 -23.61 17.86
CA TYR A 69 -45.12 -25.00 18.10
C TYR A 69 -45.69 -25.17 19.51
N GLU A 70 -46.78 -25.89 19.66
CA GLU A 70 -47.42 -26.14 20.94
C GLU A 70 -46.46 -26.82 21.92
N ASP A 71 -45.82 -27.91 21.49
CA ASP A 71 -44.80 -28.58 22.27
C ASP A 71 -43.39 -28.31 21.68
N GLN A 72 -42.71 -27.36 22.29
CA GLN A 72 -41.37 -26.95 21.91
C GLN A 72 -40.31 -28.04 22.15
N TRP A 73 -40.51 -28.90 23.13
CA TRP A 73 -39.54 -29.91 23.51
C TRP A 73 -39.65 -31.14 22.58
N THR A 74 -40.86 -31.53 22.25
CA THR A 74 -41.11 -32.60 21.25
C THR A 74 -40.56 -32.16 19.91
N PHE A 75 -40.79 -30.93 19.47
CA PHE A 75 -40.18 -30.38 18.26
C PHE A 75 -38.64 -30.47 18.29
N LEU A 76 -38.00 -29.98 19.37
CA LEU A 76 -36.56 -30.00 19.53
C LEU A 76 -35.99 -31.43 19.50
N SER A 77 -36.68 -32.39 20.08
CA SER A 77 -36.24 -33.81 20.09
C SER A 77 -36.28 -34.46 18.71
N GLN A 78 -37.17 -33.99 17.83
CA GLN A 78 -37.39 -34.51 16.48
C GLN A 78 -36.51 -33.82 15.42
N ILE A 79 -35.78 -32.76 15.76
CA ILE A 79 -34.87 -32.11 14.83
C ILE A 79 -33.81 -33.09 14.33
N HIS A 80 -33.74 -33.26 13.01
CA HIS A 80 -32.75 -34.10 12.37
C HIS A 80 -31.30 -33.62 12.67
N LYS A 81 -30.47 -34.55 13.10
CA LYS A 81 -29.04 -34.30 13.35
C LYS A 81 -28.23 -34.85 12.19
N PHE A 82 -27.60 -33.94 11.44
CA PHE A 82 -26.72 -34.37 10.36
C PHE A 82 -25.49 -35.10 10.86
N SER A 83 -25.21 -36.23 10.26
CA SER A 83 -23.93 -36.91 10.39
C SER A 83 -22.86 -36.16 9.58
N GLU A 84 -21.59 -36.44 9.85
CA GLU A 84 -20.50 -35.83 9.11
C GLU A 84 -20.51 -36.22 7.62
N ALA A 85 -20.92 -37.47 7.31
CA ALA A 85 -21.03 -37.94 5.94
C ALA A 85 -22.15 -37.23 5.15
N GLU A 86 -23.32 -37.04 5.77
CA GLU A 86 -24.44 -36.30 5.17
C GLU A 86 -24.04 -34.83 4.90
N LEU A 87 -23.32 -34.24 5.87
CA LEU A 87 -22.83 -32.90 5.73
C LEU A 87 -21.84 -32.74 4.56
N ASP A 88 -20.93 -33.71 4.40
CA ASP A 88 -19.99 -33.76 3.29
C ASP A 88 -20.70 -33.93 1.93
N LEU A 89 -21.74 -34.77 1.90
CA LEU A 89 -22.57 -34.96 0.71
C LEU A 89 -23.27 -33.66 0.30
N LEU A 90 -23.93 -32.98 1.25
CA LEU A 90 -24.59 -31.69 1.01
C LEU A 90 -23.60 -30.63 0.52
N LEU A 91 -22.41 -30.53 1.13
CA LEU A 91 -21.40 -29.59 0.73
C LEU A 91 -20.83 -29.87 -0.68
N ARG A 92 -20.81 -31.15 -1.12
CA ARG A 92 -20.40 -31.54 -2.49
C ARG A 92 -21.48 -31.22 -3.52
N GLN A 93 -22.75 -31.36 -3.17
CA GLN A 93 -23.87 -31.06 -4.07
C GLN A 93 -24.02 -29.56 -4.34
N HIS A 94 -23.60 -28.71 -3.38
CA HIS A 94 -23.69 -27.26 -3.46
C HIS A 94 -22.31 -26.62 -3.68
N THR A 95 -21.75 -26.79 -4.88
CA THR A 95 -20.44 -26.22 -5.29
C THR A 95 -20.47 -24.74 -5.65
N VAL A 96 -21.42 -23.98 -5.12
CA VAL A 96 -21.51 -22.52 -5.36
C VAL A 96 -20.45 -21.78 -4.52
N PRO A 97 -19.75 -20.76 -5.07
CA PRO A 97 -18.85 -19.92 -4.31
C PRO A 97 -19.59 -19.33 -3.10
N THR A 98 -19.20 -19.72 -1.90
CA THR A 98 -19.90 -19.31 -0.67
C THR A 98 -19.60 -17.84 -0.31
N LEU A 99 -20.46 -17.30 0.54
CA LEU A 99 -20.34 -15.97 1.15
C LEU A 99 -19.05 -15.82 1.98
N GLY A 100 -17.92 -15.83 1.52
CA GLY A 100 -16.63 -15.83 2.20
C GLY A 100 -15.51 -16.36 1.32
N GLU A 101 -15.86 -16.98 0.18
CA GLU A 101 -14.93 -17.45 -0.83
C GLU A 101 -14.85 -16.46 -2.03
N LEU A 102 -15.01 -15.17 -1.79
CA LEU A 102 -14.57 -14.16 -2.74
C LEU A 102 -13.07 -14.33 -2.90
N SER A 103 -12.65 -14.70 -4.09
CA SER A 103 -11.32 -15.12 -4.51
C SER A 103 -10.18 -14.76 -3.54
N LYS A 104 -9.47 -15.76 -3.02
CA LYS A 104 -8.13 -15.55 -2.50
C LYS A 104 -7.28 -15.06 -3.67
N SER A 105 -6.97 -13.79 -3.69
CA SER A 105 -5.91 -13.30 -4.54
C SER A 105 -4.60 -13.97 -4.09
N SER A 106 -3.94 -14.70 -5.00
CA SER A 106 -2.51 -14.98 -5.03
C SER A 106 -1.88 -16.17 -4.29
N GLU A 107 -2.61 -17.19 -3.84
CA GLU A 107 -1.94 -18.41 -3.38
C GLU A 107 -2.21 -19.66 -4.22
N THR A 108 -2.95 -19.55 -5.31
CA THR A 108 -3.12 -20.65 -6.26
C THR A 108 -2.02 -20.60 -7.30
N LYS A 109 -1.32 -21.72 -7.47
CA LYS A 109 -0.38 -21.90 -8.58
C LYS A 109 -1.10 -21.64 -9.89
N PRO A 110 -0.45 -21.09 -10.92
CA PRO A 110 -1.10 -20.70 -12.19
C PRO A 110 -1.92 -21.82 -12.86
N TRP A 111 -1.61 -23.08 -12.57
CA TRP A 111 -2.30 -24.28 -13.08
C TRP A 111 -3.36 -24.84 -12.12
N GLU A 112 -3.47 -24.31 -10.92
CA GLU A 112 -4.51 -24.58 -9.93
C GLU A 112 -5.54 -23.46 -9.91
N THR A 113 -5.85 -22.85 -11.06
CA THR A 113 -6.99 -21.92 -11.14
C THR A 113 -8.19 -22.70 -10.62
N PRO A 114 -8.83 -22.32 -9.50
CA PRO A 114 -10.11 -22.91 -9.16
C PRO A 114 -10.96 -22.66 -10.40
N GLN A 115 -11.48 -23.69 -11.00
CA GLN A 115 -12.65 -23.52 -11.84
C GLN A 115 -13.65 -22.87 -10.89
N ILE A 116 -13.75 -21.55 -10.94
CA ILE A 116 -14.90 -20.83 -10.43
C ILE A 116 -16.03 -21.58 -11.07
N GLY A 117 -16.68 -22.43 -10.28
CA GLY A 117 -17.67 -23.39 -10.79
C GLY A 117 -18.50 -22.60 -11.75
N THR A 118 -18.53 -23.05 -13.00
CA THR A 118 -19.18 -22.37 -14.11
C THR A 118 -20.59 -22.08 -13.62
N PRO A 119 -20.88 -20.87 -13.23
CA PRO A 119 -22.21 -20.62 -12.74
C PRO A 119 -23.06 -20.38 -13.96
N LEU A 120 -23.97 -21.32 -14.27
CA LEU A 120 -25.26 -20.80 -14.55
C LEU A 120 -25.38 -20.15 -15.93
N ALA A 121 -25.01 -20.91 -16.99
CA ALA A 121 -25.37 -20.54 -18.36
C ALA A 121 -26.86 -20.13 -18.47
N ASP A 122 -27.72 -20.68 -17.63
CA ASP A 122 -29.19 -20.51 -17.69
C ASP A 122 -29.73 -19.32 -16.88
N CYS A 123 -28.89 -18.53 -16.18
CA CYS A 123 -29.42 -17.42 -15.35
C CYS A 123 -29.36 -16.05 -16.00
N TYR A 124 -28.61 -15.89 -17.10
CA TYR A 124 -28.47 -14.60 -17.76
C TYR A 124 -29.49 -14.48 -18.93
N PRO A 125 -30.10 -13.29 -19.14
CA PRO A 125 -30.96 -13.03 -20.28
C PRO A 125 -30.12 -13.00 -21.56
N LYS A 126 -30.73 -13.25 -22.71
CA LYS A 126 -30.07 -13.16 -24.03
C LYS A 126 -29.59 -11.75 -24.37
N GLN A 127 -30.24 -10.74 -23.84
CA GLN A 127 -29.92 -9.34 -24.03
C GLN A 127 -30.06 -8.57 -22.72
N ILE A 128 -29.17 -7.62 -22.48
CA ILE A 128 -29.19 -6.75 -21.31
C ILE A 128 -28.85 -5.31 -21.72
N VAL A 129 -29.50 -4.35 -21.07
CA VAL A 129 -29.20 -2.93 -21.20
C VAL A 129 -28.47 -2.46 -19.95
N LEU A 130 -27.28 -1.96 -20.14
CA LEU A 130 -26.48 -1.30 -19.10
C LEU A 130 -26.65 0.22 -19.25
N ILE A 131 -27.06 0.90 -18.18
CA ILE A 131 -27.19 2.37 -18.19
C ILE A 131 -25.97 2.93 -17.49
N ARG A 132 -25.12 3.64 -18.24
CA ARG A 132 -23.94 4.32 -17.73
C ARG A 132 -24.32 5.75 -17.32
N ALA A 133 -24.21 6.09 -16.03
CA ALA A 133 -24.48 7.42 -15.50
C ALA A 133 -23.43 7.76 -14.41
N ASN A 134 -23.81 8.30 -13.25
CA ASN A 134 -22.93 8.42 -12.08
C ASN A 134 -22.50 7.05 -11.53
N MET A 135 -23.34 6.04 -11.70
CA MET A 135 -23.04 4.62 -11.48
C MET A 135 -23.41 3.81 -12.73
N LEU A 136 -23.13 2.53 -12.72
CA LEU A 136 -23.60 1.58 -13.74
C LEU A 136 -24.91 0.97 -13.24
N TYR A 137 -26.02 1.26 -13.91
CA TYR A 137 -27.34 0.75 -13.55
C TYR A 137 -27.74 -0.42 -14.44
N ILE A 138 -28.29 -1.45 -13.83
CA ILE A 138 -28.78 -2.66 -14.45
C ILE A 138 -30.25 -2.81 -14.05
N SER A 139 -31.17 -2.83 -15.00
CA SER A 139 -32.60 -3.03 -14.70
C SER A 139 -32.83 -4.41 -14.10
N LEU A 140 -33.59 -4.47 -13.02
CA LEU A 140 -33.98 -5.73 -12.35
C LEU A 140 -35.07 -6.49 -13.12
N ALA A 141 -35.76 -5.82 -14.06
CA ALA A 141 -36.77 -6.45 -14.88
C ALA A 141 -36.15 -7.62 -15.67
N ASN A 142 -36.79 -8.77 -15.59
CA ASN A 142 -36.35 -10.01 -16.25
C ASN A 142 -34.99 -10.59 -15.82
N LEU A 143 -34.46 -10.14 -14.66
CA LEU A 143 -33.26 -10.75 -14.07
C LEU A 143 -33.65 -11.75 -12.96
N SER A 144 -33.03 -12.93 -13.00
CA SER A 144 -33.12 -13.87 -11.89
C SER A 144 -32.36 -13.37 -10.67
N ALA A 145 -32.80 -13.73 -9.46
CA ALA A 145 -32.10 -13.39 -8.22
C ALA A 145 -30.63 -13.85 -8.24
N LYS A 146 -30.34 -14.98 -8.88
CA LYS A 146 -29.00 -15.49 -9.11
C LYS A 146 -28.13 -14.53 -9.94
N CYS A 147 -28.68 -14.00 -11.03
CA CYS A 147 -28.00 -13.03 -11.89
C CYS A 147 -27.70 -11.74 -11.14
N VAL A 148 -28.68 -11.20 -10.41
CA VAL A 148 -28.52 -10.04 -9.56
C VAL A 148 -27.42 -10.25 -8.53
N ASN A 149 -27.38 -11.42 -7.89
CA ASN A 149 -26.33 -11.77 -6.94
C ASN A 149 -24.94 -11.87 -7.57
N ALA A 150 -24.84 -12.42 -8.78
CA ALA A 150 -23.59 -12.48 -9.52
C ALA A 150 -23.04 -11.05 -9.75
N PHE A 151 -23.89 -10.11 -10.15
CA PHE A 151 -23.49 -8.71 -10.32
C PHE A 151 -23.12 -8.03 -8.99
N LYS A 152 -23.87 -8.26 -7.91
CA LYS A 152 -23.52 -7.72 -6.57
C LYS A 152 -22.12 -8.15 -6.12
N ARG A 153 -21.71 -9.39 -6.47
CA ARG A 153 -20.37 -9.92 -6.11
C ARG A 153 -19.24 -9.21 -6.85
N ILE A 154 -19.48 -8.67 -8.07
CA ILE A 154 -18.50 -7.88 -8.81
C ILE A 154 -18.12 -6.62 -8.03
N ALA A 155 -19.09 -6.02 -7.32
CA ALA A 155 -18.87 -4.82 -6.50
C ALA A 155 -18.67 -5.15 -5.02
N ALA A 156 -18.18 -6.34 -4.69
CA ALA A 156 -17.94 -6.77 -3.31
C ALA A 156 -16.58 -7.45 -3.16
N PHE A 157 -15.99 -7.32 -1.97
CA PHE A 157 -14.71 -7.97 -1.64
C PHE A 157 -14.60 -8.28 -0.15
N ARG A 158 -13.66 -9.16 0.20
CA ARG A 158 -13.37 -9.53 1.58
C ARG A 158 -12.84 -8.33 2.34
N ASN A 159 -13.37 -8.05 3.52
CA ASN A 159 -12.87 -6.97 4.37
C ASN A 159 -11.53 -7.35 5.01
N PRO A 160 -10.41 -6.73 4.62
CA PRO A 160 -9.10 -7.08 5.16
C PRO A 160 -9.01 -6.89 6.67
N GLU A 161 -9.61 -5.84 7.22
CA GLU A 161 -9.63 -5.54 8.65
C GLU A 161 -10.27 -6.69 9.46
N PHE A 162 -11.36 -7.25 8.96
CA PHE A 162 -12.02 -8.39 9.61
C PHE A 162 -11.05 -9.58 9.73
N TYR A 163 -10.40 -9.95 8.63
CA TYR A 163 -9.53 -11.12 8.59
C TYR A 163 -8.21 -10.90 9.32
N GLU A 164 -7.68 -9.67 9.32
CA GLU A 164 -6.50 -9.30 10.10
C GLU A 164 -6.79 -9.43 11.61
N LYS A 165 -7.87 -8.84 12.10
CA LYS A 165 -8.28 -8.95 13.51
C LYS A 165 -8.58 -10.40 13.90
N GLN A 166 -9.25 -11.13 13.01
CA GLN A 166 -9.49 -12.56 13.25
C GLN A 166 -8.18 -13.36 13.34
N GLY A 167 -7.21 -13.09 12.46
CA GLY A 167 -5.89 -13.72 12.49
C GLY A 167 -5.10 -13.42 13.75
N MET A 168 -5.24 -12.20 14.29
CA MET A 168 -4.67 -11.77 15.57
C MET A 168 -5.48 -12.22 16.79
N ARG A 169 -6.58 -12.94 16.59
CA ARG A 169 -7.53 -13.36 17.65
C ARG A 169 -8.18 -12.20 18.42
N PHE A 170 -8.31 -11.02 17.76
CA PHE A 170 -9.05 -9.89 18.30
C PHE A 170 -10.54 -9.97 17.98
N SER A 171 -11.35 -9.20 18.73
CA SER A 171 -12.78 -9.11 18.47
C SER A 171 -13.08 -8.51 17.10
N THR A 172 -13.96 -9.15 16.34
CA THR A 172 -14.46 -8.68 15.03
C THR A 172 -15.88 -8.07 15.14
N TYR A 173 -16.28 -7.67 16.34
CA TYR A 173 -17.58 -7.06 16.58
C TYR A 173 -17.75 -5.77 15.76
N ASN A 174 -18.90 -5.59 15.13
CA ASN A 174 -19.22 -4.48 14.21
C ASN A 174 -18.33 -4.32 12.98
N ILE A 175 -17.50 -5.32 12.65
CA ILE A 175 -16.68 -5.30 11.44
C ILE A 175 -17.31 -6.29 10.45
N PRO A 176 -17.81 -5.82 9.28
CA PRO A 176 -18.41 -6.71 8.30
C PRO A 176 -17.32 -7.59 7.64
N ARG A 177 -17.66 -8.85 7.34
CA ARG A 177 -16.76 -9.76 6.62
C ARG A 177 -16.53 -9.36 5.16
N ILE A 178 -17.54 -8.73 4.56
CA ILE A 178 -17.57 -8.35 3.15
C ILE A 178 -17.91 -6.87 3.06
N ILE A 179 -17.15 -6.16 2.26
CA ILE A 179 -17.46 -4.79 1.86
C ILE A 179 -18.18 -4.87 0.52
N SER A 180 -19.36 -4.28 0.44
CA SER A 180 -20.16 -4.18 -0.79
C SER A 180 -20.38 -2.73 -1.17
N CYS A 181 -20.00 -2.40 -2.40
CA CYS A 181 -20.18 -1.07 -3.00
C CYS A 181 -21.41 -0.99 -3.91
N SER A 182 -22.20 -2.07 -4.04
CA SER A 182 -23.45 -2.06 -4.80
C SER A 182 -24.60 -1.44 -4.01
N GLU A 183 -25.52 -0.81 -4.71
CA GLU A 183 -26.79 -0.30 -4.21
C GLU A 183 -27.95 -0.90 -5.00
N MET A 184 -29.10 -1.02 -4.38
CA MET A 184 -30.28 -1.54 -5.02
C MET A 184 -31.47 -0.61 -4.77
N THR A 185 -32.15 -0.22 -5.83
CA THR A 185 -33.47 0.44 -5.78
C THR A 185 -34.54 -0.60 -6.13
N ASP A 186 -35.79 -0.20 -6.15
CA ASP A 186 -36.89 -1.12 -6.53
C ASP A 186 -36.73 -1.66 -7.96
N ASP A 187 -36.21 -0.86 -8.90
CA ASP A 187 -36.13 -1.19 -10.32
C ASP A 187 -34.72 -1.46 -10.82
N TYR A 188 -33.69 -1.05 -10.10
CA TYR A 188 -32.31 -1.09 -10.58
C TYR A 188 -31.31 -1.60 -9.53
N LEU A 189 -30.34 -2.37 -10.01
CA LEU A 189 -29.09 -2.61 -9.33
C LEU A 189 -28.07 -1.57 -9.82
N ALA A 190 -27.48 -0.81 -8.88
CA ALA A 190 -26.44 0.16 -9.17
C ALA A 190 -25.08 -0.37 -8.69
N LEU A 191 -24.11 -0.39 -9.58
CA LEU A 191 -22.71 -0.76 -9.33
C LEU A 191 -21.82 0.47 -9.56
N PRO A 192 -20.69 0.60 -8.87
CA PRO A 192 -19.69 1.61 -9.21
C PRO A 192 -19.26 1.49 -10.67
N ARG A 193 -19.04 2.62 -11.34
CA ARG A 193 -18.75 2.67 -12.80
C ARG A 193 -17.53 1.86 -13.22
N GLY A 194 -16.51 1.74 -12.37
CA GLY A 194 -15.32 0.93 -12.64
C GLY A 194 -15.58 -0.57 -12.73
N CYS A 195 -16.77 -1.04 -12.32
CA CYS A 195 -17.20 -2.43 -12.49
C CYS A 195 -17.66 -2.76 -13.91
N GLU A 196 -17.83 -1.78 -14.81
CA GLU A 196 -18.36 -1.99 -16.16
C GLU A 196 -17.59 -3.05 -16.96
N ASP A 197 -16.25 -2.95 -16.98
CA ASP A 197 -15.43 -3.95 -17.69
C ASP A 197 -15.69 -5.37 -17.15
N ALA A 198 -15.76 -5.54 -15.83
CA ALA A 198 -15.98 -6.86 -15.22
C ALA A 198 -17.40 -7.39 -15.50
N VAL A 199 -18.39 -6.50 -15.52
CA VAL A 199 -19.77 -6.86 -15.92
C VAL A 199 -19.81 -7.30 -17.39
N CYS A 200 -19.19 -6.54 -18.28
CA CYS A 200 -19.12 -6.87 -19.71
C CYS A 200 -18.35 -8.17 -19.94
N ASP A 201 -17.24 -8.40 -19.21
CA ASP A 201 -16.45 -9.64 -19.29
C ASP A 201 -17.32 -10.85 -18.91
N VAL A 202 -18.08 -10.79 -17.81
CA VAL A 202 -19.00 -11.86 -17.38
C VAL A 202 -20.10 -12.09 -18.40
N LEU A 203 -20.74 -11.03 -18.88
CA LEU A 203 -21.82 -11.13 -19.88
C LEU A 203 -21.32 -11.73 -21.21
N SER A 204 -20.12 -11.34 -21.64
CA SER A 204 -19.48 -11.88 -22.85
C SER A 204 -19.20 -13.38 -22.72
N GLN A 205 -18.71 -13.84 -21.56
CA GLN A 205 -18.49 -15.27 -21.26
C GLN A 205 -19.77 -16.11 -21.39
N HIS A 206 -20.93 -15.49 -21.18
CA HIS A 206 -22.24 -16.14 -21.28
C HIS A 206 -22.99 -15.81 -22.58
N ASN A 207 -22.29 -15.24 -23.57
CA ASN A 207 -22.86 -14.88 -24.89
C ASN A 207 -24.11 -13.96 -24.81
N VAL A 208 -24.13 -13.05 -23.84
CA VAL A 208 -25.21 -12.08 -23.66
C VAL A 208 -24.95 -10.85 -24.52
N ASN A 209 -25.94 -10.43 -25.31
CA ASN A 209 -25.85 -9.19 -26.05
C ASN A 209 -26.00 -7.98 -25.13
N VAL A 210 -24.98 -7.13 -25.07
CA VAL A 210 -24.95 -5.95 -24.20
C VAL A 210 -25.22 -4.70 -25.03
N THR A 211 -26.23 -3.93 -24.62
CA THR A 211 -26.47 -2.57 -25.13
C THR A 211 -26.16 -1.57 -24.06
N ILE A 212 -25.32 -0.56 -24.35
CA ILE A 212 -24.96 0.49 -23.38
C ILE A 212 -25.78 1.75 -23.72
N SER A 213 -26.60 2.21 -22.76
CA SER A 213 -27.27 3.51 -22.78
C SER A 213 -26.45 4.50 -21.98
N ASP A 214 -25.75 5.42 -22.67
CA ASP A 214 -24.88 6.40 -22.01
C ASP A 214 -25.69 7.63 -21.58
N LYS A 215 -25.73 7.89 -20.28
CA LYS A 215 -26.37 9.04 -19.62
C LYS A 215 -25.36 9.89 -18.86
N THR A 216 -24.06 9.70 -19.15
CA THR A 216 -23.02 10.53 -18.55
C THR A 216 -23.05 11.95 -19.10
N ASN A 217 -22.50 12.88 -18.31
CA ASN A 217 -22.33 14.26 -18.76
C ASN A 217 -21.09 14.34 -19.68
N PRO A 218 -21.26 14.61 -20.99
CA PRO A 218 -20.14 14.76 -21.92
C PRO A 218 -19.30 16.01 -21.64
N GLY A 219 -19.83 16.93 -20.85
CA GLY A 219 -19.21 18.20 -20.51
C GLY A 219 -19.34 19.27 -21.59
N ARG A 220 -18.90 20.45 -21.24
CA ARG A 220 -18.76 21.59 -22.16
C ARG A 220 -17.41 21.51 -22.86
N SER A 221 -17.37 21.71 -24.17
CA SER A 221 -16.12 21.85 -24.91
C SER A 221 -15.35 23.09 -24.44
N ILE A 222 -14.04 22.95 -24.26
CA ILE A 222 -13.14 24.04 -23.87
C ILE A 222 -11.98 24.16 -24.87
N ASN A 223 -11.55 25.41 -25.11
CA ASN A 223 -10.44 25.69 -26.01
C ASN A 223 -9.12 25.69 -25.24
N VAL A 224 -8.44 24.55 -25.25
CA VAL A 224 -7.19 24.35 -24.53
C VAL A 224 -6.15 23.65 -25.39
N LYS A 225 -4.86 23.98 -25.17
CA LYS A 225 -3.75 23.38 -25.89
C LYS A 225 -2.61 23.06 -24.90
N PHE A 226 -2.02 21.91 -25.07
CA PHE A 226 -0.87 21.50 -24.25
C PHE A 226 0.37 22.31 -24.64
N LYS A 227 1.07 22.85 -23.64
CA LYS A 227 2.35 23.54 -23.79
C LYS A 227 3.50 22.60 -23.45
N GLY A 228 4.52 22.53 -24.31
CA GLY A 228 5.71 21.74 -24.06
C GLY A 228 5.71 20.40 -24.77
N LYS A 229 6.60 19.50 -24.35
CA LYS A 229 6.81 18.18 -24.97
C LYS A 229 6.56 17.08 -23.94
N LEU A 230 5.70 16.14 -24.28
CA LEU A 230 5.47 14.93 -23.49
C LEU A 230 6.66 13.97 -23.66
N ARG A 231 7.00 13.28 -22.57
CA ARG A 231 7.96 12.16 -22.65
C ARG A 231 7.30 10.98 -23.36
N GLU A 232 8.08 10.11 -23.97
CA GLU A 232 7.60 8.95 -24.72
C GLU A 232 6.64 8.06 -23.89
N GLU A 233 6.99 7.78 -22.63
CA GLU A 233 6.12 7.01 -21.74
C GLU A 233 4.79 7.73 -21.42
N GLN A 234 4.82 9.04 -21.28
CA GLN A 234 3.61 9.84 -21.06
C GLN A 234 2.71 9.81 -22.32
N GLN A 235 3.31 9.86 -23.50
CA GLN A 235 2.58 9.73 -24.76
C GLN A 235 1.91 8.36 -24.88
N LYS A 236 2.63 7.27 -24.59
CA LYS A 236 2.09 5.90 -24.56
C LYS A 236 0.93 5.78 -23.56
N ALA A 237 1.06 6.40 -22.39
CA ALA A 237 -0.01 6.42 -21.39
C ALA A 237 -1.25 7.16 -21.88
N ILE A 238 -1.08 8.34 -22.54
CA ILE A 238 -2.18 9.11 -23.13
C ILE A 238 -2.90 8.29 -24.22
N GLU A 239 -2.17 7.59 -25.08
CA GLU A 239 -2.73 6.74 -26.12
C GLU A 239 -3.52 5.56 -25.55
N ALA A 240 -3.00 4.93 -24.46
CA ALA A 240 -3.71 3.88 -23.77
C ALA A 240 -5.03 4.39 -23.15
N PHE A 241 -4.99 5.55 -22.49
CA PHE A 241 -6.17 6.15 -21.86
C PHE A 241 -7.16 6.74 -22.86
N ALA A 242 -6.71 7.15 -24.03
CA ALA A 242 -7.61 7.69 -25.08
C ALA A 242 -8.68 6.69 -25.52
N LYS A 243 -8.41 5.38 -25.38
CA LYS A 243 -9.31 4.27 -25.72
C LYS A 243 -10.38 4.02 -24.64
N HIS A 244 -10.27 4.65 -23.47
CA HIS A 244 -11.12 4.38 -22.31
C HIS A 244 -11.69 5.68 -21.72
N ASN A 245 -12.93 5.61 -21.27
CA ASN A 245 -13.57 6.74 -20.59
C ASN A 245 -13.18 6.81 -19.11
N ILE A 246 -12.90 5.67 -18.50
CA ILE A 246 -12.49 5.58 -17.10
C ILE A 246 -11.24 4.70 -16.95
N GLY A 247 -10.38 5.03 -16.01
CA GLY A 247 -9.20 4.23 -15.76
C GLY A 247 -8.27 4.83 -14.69
N THR A 248 -7.41 3.98 -14.17
CA THR A 248 -6.40 4.35 -13.18
C THR A 248 -5.00 4.29 -13.79
N LEU A 249 -4.23 5.36 -13.63
CA LEU A 249 -2.80 5.41 -13.93
C LEU A 249 -2.01 5.02 -12.68
N SER A 250 -1.25 3.93 -12.79
CA SER A 250 -0.27 3.53 -11.77
C SER A 250 1.13 3.95 -12.24
N ALA A 251 1.67 5.03 -11.67
CA ALA A 251 2.95 5.55 -12.11
C ALA A 251 3.76 6.12 -10.94
N THR A 252 5.07 5.92 -10.98
CA THR A 252 6.01 6.44 -9.97
C THR A 252 5.91 7.95 -9.80
N THR A 253 6.43 8.49 -8.71
CA THR A 253 6.43 9.95 -8.45
C THR A 253 7.19 10.74 -9.51
N ALA A 254 8.21 10.15 -10.15
CA ALA A 254 9.03 10.79 -11.19
C ALA A 254 8.42 10.74 -12.60
N PHE A 255 7.35 9.95 -12.82
CA PHE A 255 6.68 9.85 -14.13
C PHE A 255 6.10 11.19 -14.61
N GLY A 256 5.65 12.04 -13.70
CA GLY A 256 4.96 13.29 -14.03
C GLY A 256 3.45 13.05 -14.26
N LYS A 257 2.78 12.38 -13.31
CA LYS A 257 1.34 12.09 -13.33
C LYS A 257 0.48 13.32 -13.63
N THR A 258 0.83 14.46 -13.03
CA THR A 258 0.14 15.75 -13.27
C THR A 258 0.25 16.18 -14.73
N VAL A 259 1.44 16.06 -15.34
CA VAL A 259 1.67 16.41 -16.76
C VAL A 259 0.88 15.48 -17.68
N PHE A 260 0.83 14.18 -17.38
CA PHE A 260 -0.03 13.23 -18.08
C PHE A 260 -1.49 13.67 -18.05
N ALA A 261 -2.02 14.02 -16.85
CA ALA A 261 -3.42 14.42 -16.73
C ALA A 261 -3.71 15.73 -17.47
N ILE A 262 -2.79 16.71 -17.45
CA ILE A 262 -2.89 17.92 -18.25
C ILE A 262 -2.90 17.59 -19.75
N GLY A 263 -2.08 16.61 -20.18
CA GLY A 263 -2.11 16.08 -21.55
C GLY A 263 -3.48 15.45 -21.90
N MET A 264 -4.11 14.75 -20.96
CA MET A 264 -5.47 14.21 -21.15
C MET A 264 -6.53 15.30 -21.23
N ILE A 265 -6.42 16.38 -20.44
CA ILE A 265 -7.31 17.56 -20.53
C ILE A 265 -7.21 18.17 -21.94
N ALA A 266 -6.00 18.38 -22.43
CA ALA A 266 -5.77 18.91 -23.77
C ALA A 266 -6.24 17.95 -24.89
N LYS A 267 -6.24 16.63 -24.63
CA LYS A 267 -6.73 15.59 -25.56
C LYS A 267 -8.25 15.53 -25.62
N ARG A 268 -8.92 15.56 -24.44
CA ARG A 268 -10.39 15.44 -24.34
C ARG A 268 -11.10 16.76 -24.64
N LYS A 269 -10.49 17.90 -24.28
CA LYS A 269 -11.02 19.26 -24.53
C LYS A 269 -12.41 19.48 -23.96
N VAL A 270 -12.66 18.98 -22.75
CA VAL A 270 -13.92 19.17 -22.02
C VAL A 270 -13.63 19.79 -20.64
N ASN A 271 -14.61 20.51 -20.12
CA ASN A 271 -14.49 21.10 -18.79
C ASN A 271 -14.16 20.05 -17.74
N THR A 272 -13.21 20.39 -16.86
CA THR A 272 -12.55 19.42 -16.00
C THR A 272 -12.55 19.84 -14.54
N LEU A 273 -12.89 18.90 -13.66
CA LEU A 273 -12.73 19.02 -12.20
C LEU A 273 -11.57 18.14 -11.74
N ILE A 274 -10.65 18.74 -11.00
CA ILE A 274 -9.51 18.04 -10.40
C ILE A 274 -9.75 17.93 -8.90
N LEU A 275 -9.82 16.70 -8.38
CA LEU A 275 -10.06 16.41 -6.97
C LEU A 275 -8.73 16.10 -6.29
N VAL A 276 -8.42 16.87 -5.24
CA VAL A 276 -7.22 16.71 -4.43
C VAL A 276 -7.57 16.64 -2.94
N HIS A 277 -6.72 16.02 -2.14
CA HIS A 277 -7.01 15.82 -0.72
C HIS A 277 -6.36 16.85 0.21
N ASN A 278 -5.41 17.66 -0.28
CA ASN A 278 -4.78 18.72 0.51
C ASN A 278 -4.47 19.99 -0.30
N LYS A 279 -4.27 21.09 0.43
CA LYS A 279 -4.06 22.41 -0.15
C LYS A 279 -2.73 22.54 -0.90
N ALA A 280 -1.68 21.83 -0.47
CA ALA A 280 -0.38 21.90 -1.14
C ALA A 280 -0.46 21.32 -2.55
N LEU A 281 -1.18 20.21 -2.73
CA LEU A 281 -1.46 19.65 -4.06
C LEU A 281 -2.31 20.59 -4.90
N LEU A 282 -3.29 21.29 -4.32
CA LEU A 282 -4.11 22.28 -5.04
C LEU A 282 -3.23 23.37 -5.65
N GLU A 283 -2.34 23.97 -4.86
CA GLU A 283 -1.43 25.02 -5.34
C GLU A 283 -0.45 24.46 -6.40
N GLN A 284 0.07 23.27 -6.19
CA GLN A 284 0.94 22.59 -7.17
C GLN A 284 0.21 22.32 -8.50
N TRP A 285 -1.05 21.86 -8.46
CA TRP A 285 -1.84 21.65 -9.65
C TRP A 285 -2.09 22.94 -10.41
N LYS A 286 -2.39 24.03 -9.68
CA LYS A 286 -2.59 25.35 -10.28
C LYS A 286 -1.33 25.81 -11.02
N GLU A 287 -0.18 25.76 -10.38
CA GLU A 287 1.11 26.10 -11.00
C GLU A 287 1.39 25.25 -12.25
N ARG A 288 1.15 23.94 -12.17
CA ARG A 288 1.39 23.03 -13.30
C ARG A 288 0.44 23.27 -14.46
N LEU A 289 -0.83 23.56 -14.20
CA LEU A 289 -1.79 23.93 -15.23
C LEU A 289 -1.37 25.23 -15.93
N GLU A 290 -0.96 26.27 -15.20
CA GLU A 290 -0.48 27.55 -15.77
C GLU A 290 0.78 27.36 -16.64
N ASN A 291 1.67 26.44 -16.24
CA ASN A 291 2.91 26.16 -16.96
C ASN A 291 2.70 25.27 -18.22
N PHE A 292 1.83 24.25 -18.16
CA PHE A 292 1.72 23.23 -19.19
C PHE A 292 0.43 23.31 -20.04
N LEU A 293 -0.49 24.22 -19.74
CA LEU A 293 -1.72 24.38 -20.49
C LEU A 293 -1.93 25.83 -20.94
N GLU A 294 -2.24 26.00 -22.20
CA GLU A 294 -2.76 27.23 -22.75
C GLU A 294 -4.29 27.14 -22.73
N ILE A 295 -4.93 28.10 -22.06
CA ILE A 295 -6.39 28.13 -21.91
C ILE A 295 -6.90 29.37 -22.61
N ASN A 296 -7.61 29.17 -23.73
CA ASN A 296 -8.16 30.25 -24.55
C ASN A 296 -9.66 30.43 -24.27
N GLU A 297 -10.03 30.56 -23.00
CA GLU A 297 -11.39 30.75 -22.51
C GLU A 297 -11.52 32.10 -21.83
N THR A 298 -12.72 32.64 -21.77
CA THR A 298 -13.04 33.88 -21.06
C THR A 298 -14.03 33.59 -19.94
N ILE A 299 -13.83 34.24 -18.81
CA ILE A 299 -14.78 34.19 -17.69
C ILE A 299 -15.89 35.22 -17.95
N GLU A 300 -17.16 34.85 -17.85
CA GLU A 300 -18.29 35.76 -18.03
C GLU A 300 -18.26 36.89 -17.00
N GLU A 301 -18.55 38.13 -17.45
CA GLU A 301 -18.45 39.34 -16.61
C GLU A 301 -19.41 39.38 -15.41
N SER A 302 -20.47 38.61 -15.42
CA SER A 302 -21.45 38.51 -14.32
C SER A 302 -20.85 37.99 -13.00
N GLU A 303 -19.72 37.30 -13.05
CA GLU A 303 -19.00 36.81 -11.86
C GLU A 303 -18.00 37.80 -11.27
N ARG A 304 -17.81 38.99 -11.88
CA ARG A 304 -16.94 40.02 -11.36
C ARG A 304 -17.59 40.71 -10.16
N ARG A 305 -17.35 40.22 -8.96
CA ARG A 305 -17.72 40.93 -7.71
C ARG A 305 -17.06 42.31 -7.73
N ARG A 306 -17.89 43.37 -7.56
CA ARG A 306 -17.46 44.78 -7.44
C ARG A 306 -16.40 44.92 -6.35
N GLY A 307 -15.17 45.28 -6.74
CA GLY A 307 -14.12 45.69 -5.81
C GLY A 307 -12.74 45.05 -6.10
N ARG A 308 -11.80 45.87 -6.58
CA ARG A 308 -10.39 45.67 -6.92
C ARG A 308 -10.09 44.70 -8.06
N LYS A 309 -9.51 45.26 -9.12
CA LYS A 309 -8.93 44.53 -10.29
C LYS A 309 -7.78 43.63 -9.85
N LYS A 310 -8.08 42.44 -9.39
CA LYS A 310 -7.13 41.34 -9.38
C LYS A 310 -7.52 40.48 -10.58
N GLN A 311 -6.60 40.32 -11.52
CA GLN A 311 -6.76 39.44 -12.67
C GLN A 311 -7.12 38.05 -12.14
N SER A 312 -8.39 37.64 -12.28
CA SER A 312 -8.86 36.35 -11.80
C SER A 312 -8.24 35.29 -12.69
N SER A 313 -7.54 34.31 -12.10
CA SER A 313 -7.06 33.14 -12.82
C SER A 313 -8.24 32.41 -13.45
N ILE A 314 -8.13 31.99 -14.70
CA ILE A 314 -9.15 31.17 -15.40
C ILE A 314 -9.31 29.79 -14.70
N ILE A 315 -8.27 29.36 -13.95
CA ILE A 315 -8.32 28.14 -13.15
C ILE A 315 -9.04 28.45 -11.85
N GLY A 316 -10.20 27.83 -11.67
CA GLY A 316 -11.01 27.98 -10.47
C GLY A 316 -10.50 27.10 -9.32
N CYS A 317 -10.82 27.50 -8.09
CA CYS A 317 -10.41 26.77 -6.90
C CYS A 317 -11.52 26.74 -5.84
N LEU A 318 -11.72 25.56 -5.24
CA LEU A 318 -12.60 25.37 -4.08
C LEU A 318 -11.80 24.81 -2.89
N CYS A 319 -11.56 25.66 -1.88
CA CYS A 319 -10.86 25.24 -0.67
C CYS A 319 -11.21 26.12 0.54
N SER A 320 -11.37 25.51 1.72
CA SER A 320 -11.46 26.23 3.02
C SER A 320 -12.33 27.50 3.00
N GLY A 321 -13.56 27.40 2.48
CA GLY A 321 -14.51 28.53 2.40
C GLY A 321 -14.27 29.52 1.24
N LYS A 322 -13.21 29.35 0.42
CA LYS A 322 -13.02 30.09 -0.82
C LYS A 322 -13.61 29.30 -1.99
N ASN A 323 -14.55 29.91 -2.68
CA ASN A 323 -15.15 29.36 -3.89
C ASN A 323 -14.90 30.33 -5.06
N SER A 324 -14.13 29.87 -6.04
CA SER A 324 -13.87 30.57 -7.30
C SER A 324 -13.98 29.60 -8.48
N LEU A 325 -14.95 28.69 -8.43
CA LEU A 325 -15.22 27.75 -9.53
C LEU A 325 -15.77 28.51 -10.75
N HIS A 326 -15.28 28.15 -11.94
CA HIS A 326 -15.69 28.75 -13.21
C HIS A 326 -16.34 27.74 -14.16
N GLY A 327 -16.33 26.44 -13.81
CA GLY A 327 -16.87 25.39 -14.68
C GLY A 327 -16.05 25.15 -15.94
N ILE A 328 -14.78 25.61 -15.99
CA ILE A 328 -13.84 25.43 -17.09
C ILE A 328 -12.80 24.37 -16.71
N ILE A 329 -11.83 24.78 -15.89
CA ILE A 329 -10.88 23.87 -15.24
C ILE A 329 -10.80 24.30 -13.79
N ASP A 330 -11.28 23.46 -12.93
CA ASP A 330 -11.41 23.75 -11.51
C ASP A 330 -10.72 22.69 -10.66
N ILE A 331 -10.13 23.13 -9.55
CA ILE A 331 -9.45 22.27 -8.58
C ILE A 331 -10.22 22.37 -7.25
N ALA A 332 -10.65 21.24 -6.72
CA ALA A 332 -11.38 21.22 -5.46
C ALA A 332 -10.73 20.29 -4.43
N LEU A 333 -10.68 20.79 -3.19
CA LEU A 333 -10.43 19.90 -2.05
C LEU A 333 -11.65 19.00 -1.86
N ILE A 334 -11.42 17.69 -1.72
CA ILE A 334 -12.50 16.71 -1.59
C ILE A 334 -13.43 17.03 -0.41
N GLN A 335 -12.88 17.45 0.73
CA GLN A 335 -13.65 17.83 1.91
C GLN A 335 -14.52 19.06 1.66
N SER A 336 -14.11 19.95 0.73
CA SER A 336 -14.88 21.14 0.36
C SER A 336 -16.02 20.83 -0.63
N CYS A 337 -16.04 19.63 -1.20
CA CYS A 337 -17.13 19.14 -2.05
C CYS A 337 -18.36 18.68 -1.24
N LEU A 338 -18.23 18.60 0.09
CA LEU A 338 -19.28 18.18 1.02
C LEU A 338 -19.75 19.35 1.88
N THR A 339 -21.04 19.34 2.24
CA THR A 339 -21.63 20.21 3.26
C THR A 339 -22.62 19.35 4.05
N ASP A 340 -22.47 19.28 5.36
CA ASP A 340 -23.31 18.50 6.27
C ASP A 340 -23.48 17.02 5.86
N GLY A 341 -22.42 16.45 5.27
CA GLY A 341 -22.40 15.07 4.79
C GLY A 341 -23.02 14.87 3.40
N GLU A 342 -23.56 15.92 2.77
CA GLU A 342 -24.11 15.87 1.41
C GLU A 342 -23.10 16.41 0.38
N VAL A 343 -23.09 15.81 -0.81
CA VAL A 343 -22.23 16.21 -1.90
C VAL A 343 -22.85 17.40 -2.64
N LYS A 344 -22.06 18.44 -2.83
CA LYS A 344 -22.50 19.65 -3.56
C LYS A 344 -22.81 19.35 -5.02
N PRO A 345 -23.89 19.90 -5.60
CA PRO A 345 -24.36 19.61 -6.95
C PRO A 345 -23.32 19.85 -8.06
N PHE A 346 -22.44 20.83 -7.92
CA PHE A 346 -21.49 21.24 -8.96
C PHE A 346 -20.58 20.10 -9.45
N VAL A 347 -20.37 19.05 -8.64
CA VAL A 347 -19.54 17.90 -9.06
C VAL A 347 -20.10 17.15 -10.27
N ARG A 348 -21.37 17.39 -10.63
CA ARG A 348 -22.07 16.80 -11.77
C ARG A 348 -21.90 17.59 -13.06
N ASP A 349 -21.35 18.81 -13.01
CA ASP A 349 -21.37 19.75 -14.12
C ASP A 349 -20.17 19.58 -15.08
N TYR A 350 -19.25 18.69 -14.77
CA TYR A 350 -18.02 18.49 -15.54
C TYR A 350 -18.10 17.26 -16.43
N GLY A 351 -17.46 17.36 -17.61
CA GLY A 351 -17.30 16.22 -18.52
C GLY A 351 -16.13 15.33 -18.18
N MET A 352 -15.15 15.85 -17.44
CA MET A 352 -13.97 15.10 -16.99
C MET A 352 -13.69 15.34 -15.51
N VAL A 353 -13.39 14.26 -14.80
CA VAL A 353 -12.91 14.33 -13.39
C VAL A 353 -11.57 13.63 -13.31
N VAL A 354 -10.59 14.30 -12.73
CA VAL A 354 -9.27 13.76 -12.41
C VAL A 354 -9.17 13.63 -10.89
N VAL A 355 -8.80 12.45 -10.41
CA VAL A 355 -8.63 12.16 -8.99
C VAL A 355 -7.16 11.96 -8.71
N ASP A 356 -6.51 12.93 -8.09
CA ASP A 356 -5.10 12.82 -7.73
C ASP A 356 -4.93 12.04 -6.43
N GLU A 357 -3.85 11.27 -6.37
CA GLU A 357 -3.57 10.31 -5.29
C GLU A 357 -4.81 9.47 -4.92
N CYS A 358 -5.41 8.85 -5.94
CA CYS A 358 -6.67 8.11 -5.84
C CYS A 358 -6.64 6.93 -4.85
N HIS A 359 -5.48 6.58 -4.29
CA HIS A 359 -5.39 5.63 -3.18
C HIS A 359 -6.10 6.14 -1.91
N HIS A 360 -6.45 7.42 -1.81
CA HIS A 360 -7.30 7.97 -0.76
C HIS A 360 -8.81 7.74 -0.99
N VAL A 361 -9.24 7.25 -2.15
CA VAL A 361 -10.67 7.07 -2.54
C VAL A 361 -11.45 6.16 -1.58
N SER A 362 -10.79 5.25 -0.88
CA SER A 362 -11.46 4.39 0.11
C SER A 362 -11.89 5.12 1.40
N SER A 363 -11.58 6.41 1.55
CA SER A 363 -12.21 7.22 2.60
C SER A 363 -13.67 7.50 2.23
N VAL A 364 -14.56 7.51 3.23
CA VAL A 364 -16.01 7.69 3.05
C VAL A 364 -16.33 8.92 2.20
N SER A 365 -15.67 10.03 2.47
CA SER A 365 -15.89 11.28 1.75
C SER A 365 -15.53 11.21 0.25
N PHE A 366 -14.44 10.54 -0.09
CA PHE A 366 -14.03 10.38 -1.48
C PHE A 366 -15.01 9.51 -2.26
N GLU A 367 -15.41 8.38 -1.67
CA GLU A 367 -16.36 7.47 -2.27
C GLU A 367 -17.71 8.16 -2.48
N GLN A 368 -18.21 8.92 -1.50
CA GLN A 368 -19.47 9.68 -1.61
C GLN A 368 -19.42 10.67 -2.79
N VAL A 369 -18.34 11.44 -2.94
CA VAL A 369 -18.20 12.40 -4.03
C VAL A 369 -18.18 11.68 -5.38
N LEU A 370 -17.38 10.62 -5.54
CA LEU A 370 -17.26 9.90 -6.82
C LEU A 370 -18.55 9.20 -7.23
N ARG A 371 -19.37 8.74 -6.30
CA ARG A 371 -20.71 8.17 -6.58
C ARG A 371 -21.68 9.21 -7.14
N GLN A 372 -21.43 10.51 -6.98
CA GLN A 372 -22.26 11.57 -7.53
C GLN A 372 -21.72 12.17 -8.83
N VAL A 373 -20.48 11.83 -9.23
CA VAL A 373 -19.86 12.31 -10.45
C VAL A 373 -20.53 11.69 -11.68
N THR A 374 -21.08 12.53 -12.54
CA THR A 374 -21.73 12.12 -13.80
C THR A 374 -20.80 12.24 -15.02
N ALA A 375 -19.61 12.79 -14.86
CA ALA A 375 -18.64 13.05 -15.92
C ALA A 375 -18.44 11.85 -16.87
N ALA A 376 -18.35 12.07 -18.17
CA ALA A 376 -18.05 11.01 -19.13
C ALA A 376 -16.67 10.39 -18.87
N TYR A 377 -15.69 11.22 -18.45
CA TYR A 377 -14.31 10.79 -18.23
C TYR A 377 -13.94 10.85 -16.76
N VAL A 378 -13.44 9.74 -16.19
CA VAL A 378 -12.94 9.70 -14.81
C VAL A 378 -11.57 9.01 -14.77
N TYR A 379 -10.54 9.75 -14.38
CA TYR A 379 -9.17 9.25 -14.35
C TYR A 379 -8.55 9.36 -12.95
N GLY A 380 -8.19 8.21 -12.40
CA GLY A 380 -7.46 8.11 -11.13
C GLY A 380 -5.94 8.12 -11.35
N LEU A 381 -5.21 8.87 -10.54
CA LEU A 381 -3.75 8.93 -10.56
C LEU A 381 -3.21 8.42 -9.24
N THR A 382 -2.25 7.49 -9.24
CA THR A 382 -1.59 7.03 -8.03
C THR A 382 -0.17 6.56 -8.29
N ALA A 383 0.71 6.73 -7.30
CA ALA A 383 2.02 6.08 -7.31
C ALA A 383 1.96 4.67 -6.71
N THR A 384 1.04 4.43 -5.80
CA THR A 384 0.92 3.20 -5.02
C THR A 384 -0.51 2.68 -5.08
N PRO A 385 -0.85 1.85 -6.10
CA PRO A 385 -2.21 1.33 -6.23
C PRO A 385 -2.59 0.34 -5.11
N ILE A 386 -1.59 -0.23 -4.41
CA ILE A 386 -1.78 -1.16 -3.29
C ILE A 386 -1.81 -0.36 -1.99
N ARG A 387 -2.84 -0.55 -1.19
CA ARG A 387 -3.04 0.12 0.11
C ARG A 387 -2.63 -0.78 1.27
N LYS A 388 -2.16 -0.16 2.35
CA LYS A 388 -1.81 -0.87 3.59
C LYS A 388 -3.02 -1.57 4.24
N ASP A 389 -4.20 -0.97 4.15
CA ASP A 389 -5.46 -1.47 4.71
C ASP A 389 -6.20 -2.48 3.79
N GLY A 390 -5.66 -2.75 2.59
CA GLY A 390 -6.24 -3.70 1.64
C GLY A 390 -7.54 -3.22 0.94
N HIS A 391 -7.95 -1.97 1.13
CA HIS A 391 -9.17 -1.39 0.53
C HIS A 391 -8.97 -0.90 -0.92
N GLN A 392 -7.87 -1.25 -1.58
CA GLN A 392 -7.62 -0.88 -2.98
C GLN A 392 -8.71 -1.29 -3.99
N PRO A 393 -9.54 -2.35 -3.79
CA PRO A 393 -10.59 -2.65 -4.76
C PRO A 393 -11.57 -1.49 -4.95
N ILE A 394 -11.83 -0.66 -3.91
CA ILE A 394 -12.70 0.51 -4.01
C ILE A 394 -12.18 1.52 -5.03
N ILE A 395 -10.86 1.70 -5.13
CA ILE A 395 -10.23 2.60 -6.11
C ILE A 395 -10.62 2.18 -7.52
N PHE A 396 -10.46 0.89 -7.83
CA PHE A 396 -10.74 0.36 -9.17
C PHE A 396 -12.24 0.29 -9.47
N MET A 397 -13.06 0.07 -8.44
CA MET A 397 -14.52 0.13 -8.59
C MET A 397 -15.00 1.56 -8.91
N GLN A 398 -14.33 2.61 -8.40
CA GLN A 398 -14.72 4.01 -8.65
C GLN A 398 -14.02 4.60 -9.88
N CYS A 399 -12.71 4.43 -10.01
CA CYS A 399 -11.90 5.05 -11.07
C CYS A 399 -11.62 4.13 -12.27
N GLY A 400 -12.02 2.86 -12.23
CA GLY A 400 -11.76 1.87 -13.27
C GLY A 400 -10.41 1.15 -13.12
N LYS A 401 -10.24 0.09 -13.91
CA LYS A 401 -9.03 -0.75 -13.95
C LYS A 401 -7.77 0.10 -14.23
N ILE A 402 -6.61 -0.42 -13.88
CA ILE A 402 -5.32 0.17 -14.30
C ILE A 402 -5.21 0.02 -15.82
N ARG A 403 -5.11 1.17 -16.51
CA ARG A 403 -4.98 1.23 -17.99
C ARG A 403 -3.53 1.38 -18.42
N PHE A 404 -2.69 1.88 -17.54
CA PHE A 404 -1.27 2.00 -17.78
C PHE A 404 -0.49 1.91 -16.45
N THR A 405 0.60 1.14 -16.48
CA THR A 405 1.57 1.08 -15.38
C THR A 405 2.91 1.54 -15.94
N SER A 406 3.52 2.56 -15.30
CA SER A 406 4.87 2.97 -15.70
C SER A 406 5.87 1.88 -15.34
N ASP A 407 6.80 1.59 -16.24
CA ASP A 407 7.90 0.69 -15.96
C ASP A 407 8.95 1.40 -15.09
N ALA A 408 8.90 1.13 -13.78
CA ALA A 408 9.87 1.67 -12.84
C ALA A 408 11.31 1.30 -13.24
N LYS A 409 11.52 0.14 -13.87
CA LYS A 409 12.85 -0.31 -14.30
C LYS A 409 13.36 0.52 -15.49
N ALA A 410 12.51 0.78 -16.48
CA ALA A 410 12.86 1.62 -17.63
C ALA A 410 13.14 3.08 -17.20
N GLN A 411 12.36 3.62 -16.25
CA GLN A 411 12.61 4.95 -15.70
C GLN A 411 13.92 5.02 -14.91
N ILE A 412 14.26 3.95 -14.18
CA ILE A 412 15.52 3.83 -13.46
C ILE A 412 16.68 3.82 -14.45
N ALA A 413 16.55 3.09 -15.56
CA ALA A 413 17.57 2.99 -16.59
C ALA A 413 17.85 4.33 -17.31
N ASN A 414 16.84 5.19 -17.44
CA ASN A 414 16.95 6.48 -18.12
C ASN A 414 17.43 7.64 -17.23
N GLN A 415 17.62 7.42 -15.92
CA GLN A 415 18.11 8.45 -15.01
C GLN A 415 19.64 8.41 -14.85
N VAL A 416 20.26 9.57 -14.97
CA VAL A 416 21.73 9.74 -15.08
C VAL A 416 22.47 9.58 -13.74
N PHE A 417 21.78 9.50 -12.60
CA PHE A 417 22.41 9.46 -11.28
C PHE A 417 22.44 8.05 -10.67
N LYS A 418 23.53 7.77 -9.95
CA LYS A 418 23.75 6.54 -9.18
C LYS A 418 22.90 6.53 -7.91
N ARG A 419 22.28 5.38 -7.56
CA ARG A 419 21.49 5.21 -6.34
C ARG A 419 22.22 4.37 -5.31
N ILE A 420 22.48 4.95 -4.16
CA ILE A 420 23.27 4.32 -3.09
C ILE A 420 22.38 4.20 -1.85
N LEU A 421 22.32 3.00 -1.27
CA LEU A 421 21.70 2.75 0.03
C LEU A 421 22.76 2.38 1.05
N ILE A 422 22.82 3.10 2.16
CA ILE A 422 23.79 2.89 3.25
C ILE A 422 22.98 2.58 4.52
N PRO A 423 22.85 1.31 4.92
CA PRO A 423 22.28 0.98 6.22
C PRO A 423 23.29 1.37 7.32
N ARG A 424 22.79 1.94 8.41
CA ARG A 424 23.56 2.31 9.59
C ARG A 424 23.02 1.56 10.80
N PHE A 425 23.75 0.59 11.29
CA PHE A 425 23.34 -0.23 12.40
C PHE A 425 23.65 0.49 13.72
N THR A 426 22.61 0.65 14.57
CA THR A 426 22.74 1.35 15.84
C THR A 426 22.91 0.38 17.00
N SER A 427 23.67 0.77 18.00
CA SER A 427 23.82 0.02 19.25
C SER A 427 22.69 0.26 20.25
N PHE A 428 21.62 0.98 19.85
CA PHE A 428 20.51 1.30 20.74
C PHE A 428 19.83 0.05 21.27
N ARG A 429 19.77 -0.07 22.61
CA ARG A 429 19.12 -1.18 23.33
C ARG A 429 18.08 -0.64 24.28
N ASN A 430 16.86 -1.04 24.10
CA ASN A 430 15.80 -0.72 25.07
C ASN A 430 15.72 -1.84 26.11
N ILE A 431 16.34 -1.63 27.27
CA ILE A 431 16.53 -2.64 28.32
C ILE A 431 15.24 -2.99 29.09
N THR A 432 14.14 -2.28 28.88
CA THR A 432 12.90 -2.48 29.66
C THR A 432 11.73 -2.94 28.79
N SER A 433 11.27 -4.17 29.06
CA SER A 433 10.04 -4.87 28.66
C SER A 433 9.72 -5.01 27.16
N SER A 434 9.33 -6.24 26.79
CA SER A 434 8.84 -6.68 25.47
C SER A 434 7.53 -6.02 25.01
N ASP A 435 6.87 -5.25 25.85
CA ASP A 435 5.49 -4.76 25.65
C ASP A 435 5.38 -3.28 25.28
N LYS A 436 6.49 -2.63 24.83
CA LYS A 436 6.41 -1.22 24.45
C LYS A 436 5.70 -1.01 23.13
N THR A 437 4.79 -0.02 23.14
CA THR A 437 4.11 0.45 21.94
C THR A 437 5.08 1.14 20.97
N TYR A 438 4.73 1.18 19.68
CA TYR A 438 5.48 1.91 18.65
C TYR A 438 5.78 3.37 19.04
N VAL A 439 4.82 4.03 19.71
CA VAL A 439 4.98 5.42 20.17
C VAL A 439 6.07 5.55 21.23
N GLN A 440 6.13 4.64 22.18
CA GLN A 440 7.15 4.62 23.22
C GLN A 440 8.55 4.30 22.66
N ILE A 441 8.62 3.36 21.71
CA ILE A 441 9.89 3.04 21.02
C ILE A 441 10.41 4.25 20.27
N THR A 442 9.59 4.90 19.44
CA THR A 442 10.01 6.10 18.69
C THR A 442 10.35 7.27 19.58
N GLN A 443 9.76 7.36 20.77
CA GLN A 443 10.12 8.35 21.77
C GLN A 443 11.53 8.08 22.30
N ALA A 444 11.79 6.87 22.77
CA ALA A 444 13.11 6.48 23.27
C ALA A 444 14.22 6.67 22.23
N LEU A 445 13.97 6.29 20.97
CA LEU A 445 14.90 6.50 19.86
C LEU A 445 15.18 8.00 19.61
N SER A 446 14.18 8.88 19.77
CA SER A 446 14.37 10.32 19.58
C SER A 446 15.14 11.01 20.71
N GLU A 447 15.15 10.42 21.91
CA GLU A 447 15.78 10.97 23.12
C GLU A 447 17.21 10.43 23.32
N ASP A 448 17.61 9.36 22.62
CA ASP A 448 18.95 8.76 22.75
C ASP A 448 20.03 9.63 22.10
N MET A 449 20.85 10.24 22.94
CA MET A 449 21.90 11.17 22.50
C MET A 449 23.03 10.47 21.75
N THR A 450 23.36 9.22 22.06
CA THR A 450 24.39 8.45 21.35
C THR A 450 23.97 8.22 19.92
N ARG A 451 22.72 7.80 19.71
CA ARG A 451 22.12 7.62 18.41
C ARG A 451 21.99 8.94 17.62
N ASN A 452 21.60 10.02 18.30
CA ASN A 452 21.49 11.34 17.69
C ASN A 452 22.86 11.86 17.23
N ASN A 453 23.91 11.74 18.05
CA ASN A 453 25.27 12.10 17.66
C ASN A 453 25.76 11.29 16.45
N PHE A 454 25.44 10.00 16.39
CA PHE A 454 25.76 9.16 15.23
C PHE A 454 25.09 9.67 13.94
N ILE A 455 23.81 10.09 14.02
CA ILE A 455 23.09 10.72 12.89
C ILE A 455 23.77 12.03 12.49
N ILE A 456 24.11 12.89 13.46
CA ILE A 456 24.75 14.20 13.20
C ILE A 456 26.08 14.03 12.48
N GLU A 457 26.93 13.10 12.90
CA GLU A 457 28.23 12.85 12.26
C GLU A 457 28.07 12.38 10.79
N ASP A 458 27.12 11.53 10.51
CA ASP A 458 26.83 11.12 9.14
C ASP A 458 26.30 12.29 8.28
N VAL A 459 25.45 13.14 8.85
CA VAL A 459 24.94 14.35 8.15
C VAL A 459 26.08 15.33 7.89
N LYS A 460 26.97 15.58 8.85
CA LYS A 460 28.16 16.41 8.68
C LYS A 460 29.06 15.88 7.54
N THR A 461 29.28 14.58 7.51
CA THR A 461 30.06 13.94 6.47
C THR A 461 29.42 14.14 5.07
N ALA A 462 28.09 14.08 4.98
CA ALA A 462 27.37 14.32 3.75
C ALA A 462 27.48 15.81 3.30
N ILE A 463 27.40 16.75 4.23
CA ILE A 463 27.56 18.19 3.96
C ILE A 463 28.97 18.46 3.42
N LEU A 464 30.02 17.89 4.02
CA LEU A 464 31.40 18.04 3.56
C LEU A 464 31.63 17.50 2.14
N LYS A 465 30.82 16.52 1.70
CA LYS A 465 30.79 16.00 0.32
C LYS A 465 30.00 16.90 -0.64
N GLY A 466 29.44 18.02 -0.17
CA GLY A 466 28.62 18.92 -0.99
C GLY A 466 27.19 18.42 -1.22
N TYR A 467 26.71 17.46 -0.43
CA TYR A 467 25.34 17.00 -0.52
C TYR A 467 24.34 17.96 0.14
N THR A 468 23.08 17.85 -0.28
CA THR A 468 21.95 18.56 0.33
C THR A 468 21.06 17.56 1.05
N PRO A 469 21.27 17.34 2.37
CA PRO A 469 20.56 16.35 3.15
C PRO A 469 19.10 16.71 3.44
N LEU A 470 18.23 15.71 3.37
CA LEU A 470 16.91 15.69 3.95
C LEU A 470 16.91 14.70 5.14
N VAL A 471 16.75 15.21 6.34
CA VAL A 471 16.70 14.41 7.57
C VAL A 471 15.24 14.21 7.97
N LEU A 472 14.75 12.97 7.88
CA LEU A 472 13.37 12.60 8.16
C LEU A 472 13.21 11.95 9.52
N THR A 473 12.30 12.50 10.30
CA THR A 473 11.86 11.93 11.59
C THR A 473 10.33 11.89 11.67
N THR A 474 9.79 11.23 12.71
CA THR A 474 8.34 11.14 12.93
C THR A 474 7.83 12.10 14.02
N ARG A 475 8.73 12.69 14.81
CA ARG A 475 8.38 13.49 16.00
C ARG A 475 8.87 14.93 15.87
N THR A 476 7.98 15.87 16.20
CA THR A 476 8.28 17.31 16.16
C THR A 476 9.43 17.72 17.10
N ALA A 477 9.46 17.14 18.31
CA ALA A 477 10.54 17.42 19.27
C ALA A 477 11.90 16.98 18.69
N HIS A 478 11.96 15.84 18.01
CA HIS A 478 13.18 15.34 17.38
C HIS A 478 13.63 16.20 16.20
N VAL A 479 12.67 16.80 15.42
CA VAL A 479 13.03 17.78 14.38
C VAL A 479 13.78 18.96 15.00
N LYS A 480 13.27 19.52 16.09
CA LYS A 480 13.89 20.66 16.78
C LYS A 480 15.27 20.31 17.34
N LEU A 481 15.40 19.17 18.02
CA LEU A 481 16.66 18.69 18.58
C LEU A 481 17.73 18.52 17.50
N LEU A 482 17.44 17.77 16.44
CA LEU A 482 18.40 17.56 15.36
C LEU A 482 18.75 18.84 14.62
N ALA A 483 17.79 19.75 14.43
CA ALA A 483 18.07 21.03 13.81
C ALA A 483 18.98 21.92 14.68
N GLU A 484 18.77 21.94 16.00
CA GLU A 484 19.65 22.64 16.96
C GLU A 484 21.06 22.09 16.91
N MET A 485 21.21 20.74 16.94
CA MET A 485 22.52 20.09 16.87
C MET A 485 23.24 20.33 15.53
N LEU A 486 22.52 20.52 14.42
CA LEU A 486 23.09 20.76 13.10
C LEU A 486 23.44 22.23 12.84
N THR A 487 22.79 23.17 13.52
CA THR A 487 22.99 24.64 13.31
C THR A 487 24.45 25.09 13.36
N PRO A 488 25.33 24.56 14.24
CA PRO A 488 26.74 24.96 14.27
C PRO A 488 27.57 24.45 13.08
N HIS A 489 27.03 23.55 12.25
CA HIS A 489 27.78 22.79 11.25
C HIS A 489 27.39 23.07 9.80
N VAL A 490 26.41 23.95 9.57
CA VAL A 490 25.85 24.21 8.24
C VAL A 490 25.35 25.65 8.13
N ASP A 491 25.47 26.29 6.96
CA ASP A 491 25.05 27.69 6.75
C ASP A 491 23.54 27.86 6.97
N HIS A 492 22.74 26.87 6.51
CA HIS A 492 21.28 26.95 6.61
C HIS A 492 20.67 25.63 7.09
N VAL A 493 19.91 25.69 8.19
CA VAL A 493 19.03 24.62 8.65
C VAL A 493 17.58 25.04 8.48
N VAL A 494 16.80 24.28 7.71
CA VAL A 494 15.37 24.55 7.51
C VAL A 494 14.55 23.43 8.15
N GLN A 495 13.66 23.81 9.07
CA GLN A 495 12.74 22.89 9.72
C GLN A 495 11.41 22.87 8.97
N LEU A 496 10.85 21.66 8.71
CA LEU A 496 9.56 21.47 8.06
C LEU A 496 8.68 20.56 8.91
N ILE A 497 7.77 21.16 9.67
CA ILE A 497 6.93 20.46 10.63
C ILE A 497 5.47 20.45 10.13
N GLY A 498 4.86 19.26 10.10
CA GLY A 498 3.49 19.11 9.59
C GLY A 498 2.40 19.83 10.41
N ALA A 499 2.67 20.09 11.69
CA ALA A 499 1.75 20.76 12.61
C ALA A 499 1.79 22.31 12.55
N GLU A 500 2.71 22.90 11.77
CA GLU A 500 2.83 24.35 11.63
C GLU A 500 1.67 24.98 10.86
N SER A 501 1.43 26.26 11.16
CA SER A 501 0.41 27.05 10.46
C SER A 501 0.75 27.22 8.97
N THR A 502 -0.26 27.51 8.15
CA THR A 502 -0.08 27.76 6.70
C THR A 502 0.89 28.93 6.44
N LYS A 503 0.95 29.90 7.36
CA LYS A 503 1.85 31.07 7.25
C LYS A 503 3.31 30.67 7.47
N GLU A 504 3.58 29.86 8.50
CA GLU A 504 4.93 29.35 8.81
C GLU A 504 5.46 28.47 7.69
N LYS A 505 4.63 27.56 7.18
CA LYS A 505 4.97 26.71 6.02
C LYS A 505 5.37 27.54 4.79
N ARG A 506 4.63 28.62 4.50
CA ARG A 506 4.95 29.51 3.39
C ARG A 506 6.27 30.24 3.58
N ILE A 507 6.54 30.70 4.81
CA ILE A 507 7.81 31.37 5.16
C ILE A 507 8.98 30.37 4.99
N ALA A 508 8.82 29.11 5.47
CA ALA A 508 9.87 28.10 5.34
C ALA A 508 10.16 27.74 3.87
N LEU A 509 9.13 27.63 3.02
CA LEU A 509 9.30 27.38 1.59
C LEU A 509 9.94 28.58 0.87
N GLN A 510 9.57 29.81 1.23
CA GLN A 510 10.17 31.02 0.68
C GLN A 510 11.64 31.12 1.05
N LYS A 511 12.01 30.87 2.31
CA LYS A 511 13.41 30.77 2.74
C LYS A 511 14.21 29.75 1.92
N LEU A 512 13.63 28.56 1.64
CA LEU A 512 14.29 27.55 0.80
C LEU A 512 14.59 28.03 -0.62
N GLN A 513 13.73 28.88 -1.20
CA GLN A 513 13.92 29.43 -2.53
C GLN A 513 14.99 30.53 -2.57
N GLU A 514 15.18 31.27 -1.47
CA GLU A 514 16.13 32.35 -1.33
C GLU A 514 17.57 31.87 -1.03
N ILE A 515 17.76 30.62 -0.60
CA ILE A 515 19.07 30.06 -0.26
C ILE A 515 19.90 29.87 -1.54
N PRO A 516 21.12 30.47 -1.62
CA PRO A 516 22.00 30.29 -2.76
C PRO A 516 22.37 28.83 -3.01
N SER A 517 22.56 28.46 -4.28
CA SER A 517 22.95 27.09 -4.65
C SER A 517 24.33 26.69 -4.12
N THR A 518 25.18 27.67 -3.79
CA THR A 518 26.54 27.47 -3.24
C THR A 518 26.56 27.28 -1.73
N ALA A 519 25.53 27.76 -1.00
CA ALA A 519 25.47 27.62 0.44
C ALA A 519 25.13 26.19 0.87
N SER A 520 25.70 25.73 1.99
CA SER A 520 25.35 24.44 2.57
C SER A 520 23.94 24.50 3.19
N LEU A 521 23.15 23.45 2.97
CA LEU A 521 21.75 23.39 3.39
C LEU A 521 21.41 21.99 3.91
N VAL A 522 20.73 21.96 5.05
CA VAL A 522 20.08 20.76 5.59
C VAL A 522 18.61 21.05 5.82
N ILE A 523 17.75 20.12 5.40
CA ILE A 523 16.32 20.16 5.68
C ILE A 523 16.01 19.08 6.73
N VAL A 524 15.46 19.48 7.88
CA VAL A 524 14.99 18.54 8.90
C VAL A 524 13.47 18.58 8.93
N ALA A 525 12.84 17.43 8.67
CA ALA A 525 11.39 17.39 8.43
C ALA A 525 10.68 16.20 9.08
N THR A 526 9.37 16.40 9.30
CA THR A 526 8.49 15.25 9.60
C THR A 526 8.05 14.56 8.30
N GLY A 527 7.96 13.22 8.34
CA GLY A 527 7.56 12.42 7.17
C GLY A 527 6.21 12.84 6.59
N LYS A 528 5.27 13.30 7.42
CA LYS A 528 3.96 13.80 6.97
C LYS A 528 4.07 15.05 6.08
N TYR A 529 5.04 15.93 6.34
CA TYR A 529 5.24 17.14 5.52
C TYR A 529 5.83 16.80 4.15
N VAL A 530 6.82 15.90 4.13
CA VAL A 530 7.58 15.56 2.90
C VAL A 530 6.82 14.57 2.02
N GLY A 531 5.94 13.74 2.60
CA GLY A 531 5.19 12.71 1.89
C GLY A 531 4.35 13.25 0.73
N GLU A 532 3.69 14.40 0.92
CA GLU A 532 2.72 14.93 -0.03
C GLU A 532 2.99 16.41 -0.36
N GLY A 533 3.20 16.70 -1.64
CA GLY A 533 3.28 18.08 -2.14
C GLY A 533 4.62 18.81 -1.93
N PHE A 534 5.61 18.22 -1.26
CA PHE A 534 6.94 18.82 -1.13
C PHE A 534 7.82 18.48 -2.34
N ASP A 535 8.37 19.48 -3.02
CA ASP A 535 9.25 19.29 -4.18
C ASP A 535 10.43 20.29 -4.09
N TYR A 536 11.65 19.74 -3.92
CA TYR A 536 12.88 20.52 -3.90
C TYR A 536 13.99 19.76 -4.65
N PRO A 537 14.22 20.07 -5.94
CA PRO A 537 15.08 19.27 -6.82
C PRO A 537 16.55 19.16 -6.40
N ARG A 538 17.07 20.11 -5.61
CA ARG A 538 18.46 20.10 -5.13
C ARG A 538 18.77 18.92 -4.18
N LEU A 539 17.75 18.33 -3.52
CA LEU A 539 17.94 17.22 -2.59
C LEU A 539 18.59 16.01 -3.27
N ASN A 540 19.66 15.48 -2.71
CA ASN A 540 20.37 14.31 -3.19
C ASN A 540 20.62 13.26 -2.10
N THR A 541 20.39 13.58 -0.82
CA THR A 541 20.62 12.64 0.29
C THR A 541 19.43 12.62 1.24
N LEU A 542 19.05 11.42 1.67
CA LEU A 542 17.98 11.17 2.63
C LEU A 542 18.55 10.45 3.86
N PHE A 543 18.29 10.99 5.04
CA PHE A 543 18.56 10.35 6.32
C PHE A 543 17.24 9.90 6.94
N LEU A 544 16.99 8.59 6.95
CA LEU A 544 15.79 7.99 7.53
C LEU A 544 16.07 7.65 8.99
N THR A 545 15.82 8.61 9.90
CA THR A 545 16.20 8.51 11.30
C THR A 545 15.21 7.75 12.17
N MET A 546 14.02 7.42 11.67
CA MET A 546 12.99 6.69 12.42
C MET A 546 12.48 5.48 11.65
N PRO A 547 12.12 4.39 12.36
CA PRO A 547 11.63 3.19 11.72
C PRO A 547 10.27 3.43 11.05
N ILE A 548 10.18 3.12 9.77
CA ILE A 548 8.94 3.03 9.00
C ILE A 548 8.85 1.67 8.33
N ALA A 549 7.65 1.10 8.26
CA ALA A 549 7.46 -0.26 7.74
C ALA A 549 6.88 -0.30 6.34
N TRP A 550 6.20 0.77 5.88
CA TRP A 550 5.43 0.71 4.65
C TRP A 550 6.27 1.05 3.42
N LYS A 551 6.25 0.13 2.44
CA LYS A 551 6.94 0.27 1.16
C LYS A 551 6.58 1.58 0.43
N GLY A 552 5.29 1.97 0.40
CA GLY A 552 4.83 3.18 -0.29
C GLY A 552 5.43 4.48 0.26
N ASN A 553 5.65 4.59 1.57
CA ASN A 553 6.32 5.76 2.16
C ASN A 553 7.77 5.86 1.71
N VAL A 554 8.48 4.71 1.67
CA VAL A 554 9.87 4.65 1.21
C VAL A 554 9.97 5.10 -0.25
N GLU A 555 9.09 4.61 -1.12
CA GLU A 555 9.04 4.99 -2.53
C GLU A 555 8.71 6.49 -2.71
N GLN A 556 7.82 7.04 -1.90
CA GLN A 556 7.50 8.47 -1.92
C GLN A 556 8.70 9.34 -1.50
N TYR A 557 9.36 9.01 -0.39
CA TYR A 557 10.50 9.78 0.11
C TYR A 557 11.71 9.68 -0.83
N ALA A 558 12.04 8.47 -1.29
CA ALA A 558 13.09 8.25 -2.28
C ALA A 558 12.79 9.00 -3.59
N GLY A 559 11.54 9.00 -4.02
CA GLY A 559 11.10 9.72 -5.22
C GLY A 559 11.30 11.24 -5.16
N ARG A 560 11.39 11.84 -3.95
CA ARG A 560 11.73 13.27 -3.81
C ARG A 560 13.18 13.57 -4.19
N LEU A 561 14.07 12.59 -4.01
CA LEU A 561 15.47 12.71 -4.39
C LEU A 561 15.68 12.51 -5.90
N HIS A 562 14.76 11.83 -6.59
CA HIS A 562 14.90 11.44 -8.00
C HIS A 562 14.57 12.59 -8.99
N ARG A 563 14.48 13.81 -8.51
CA ARG A 563 14.33 14.99 -9.38
C ARG A 563 15.67 15.34 -10.01
N GLU A 564 15.63 15.63 -11.31
CA GLU A 564 16.81 16.10 -12.04
C GLU A 564 17.22 17.50 -11.52
N TYR A 565 18.51 17.66 -11.28
CA TYR A 565 19.12 18.93 -10.89
C TYR A 565 20.53 18.99 -11.46
N LYS A 566 20.93 20.20 -11.91
CA LYS A 566 22.26 20.40 -12.53
C LYS A 566 23.36 19.99 -11.54
N GLY A 567 24.25 19.08 -11.98
CA GLY A 567 25.37 18.60 -11.16
C GLY A 567 25.05 17.42 -10.22
N LYS A 568 23.81 16.92 -10.20
CA LYS A 568 23.47 15.74 -9.42
C LYS A 568 23.92 14.47 -10.13
N SER A 569 24.95 13.82 -9.60
CA SER A 569 25.54 12.57 -10.13
C SER A 569 25.11 11.34 -9.34
N GLU A 570 24.69 11.52 -8.09
CA GLU A 570 24.27 10.43 -7.21
C GLU A 570 23.19 10.84 -6.22
N VAL A 571 22.48 9.84 -5.71
CA VAL A 571 21.42 9.96 -4.71
C VAL A 571 21.66 8.91 -3.63
N VAL A 572 21.77 9.36 -2.37
CA VAL A 572 22.18 8.50 -1.25
C VAL A 572 21.04 8.44 -0.20
N ILE A 573 20.75 7.24 0.28
CA ILE A 573 19.86 7.03 1.43
C ILE A 573 20.67 6.41 2.56
N TYR A 574 20.68 7.09 3.71
CA TYR A 574 21.13 6.54 4.98
C TYR A 574 19.91 6.03 5.75
N ASP A 575 19.88 4.75 6.09
CA ASP A 575 18.80 4.11 6.84
C ASP A 575 19.31 3.62 8.18
N TYR A 576 18.84 4.23 9.29
CA TYR A 576 19.23 3.85 10.65
C TYR A 576 18.43 2.64 11.11
N VAL A 577 19.14 1.55 11.36
CA VAL A 577 18.58 0.24 11.68
C VAL A 577 18.84 -0.09 13.16
N ASP A 578 17.80 0.02 13.98
CA ASP A 578 17.85 -0.28 15.40
C ASP A 578 17.58 -1.79 15.60
N ILE A 579 18.59 -2.63 15.32
CA ILE A 579 18.45 -4.08 15.16
C ILE A 579 18.14 -4.83 16.45
N HIS A 580 18.49 -4.27 17.62
CA HIS A 580 18.18 -4.87 18.91
C HIS A 580 16.71 -4.75 19.31
N ILE A 581 15.90 -3.99 18.53
CA ILE A 581 14.46 -3.89 18.72
C ILE A 581 13.76 -4.71 17.64
N PRO A 582 13.14 -5.86 17.97
CA PRO A 582 12.55 -6.78 16.97
C PRO A 582 11.55 -6.10 16.04
N LEU A 583 10.78 -5.12 16.55
CA LEU A 583 9.84 -4.35 15.74
C LEU A 583 10.57 -3.50 14.69
N CYS A 584 11.65 -2.81 15.06
CA CYS A 584 12.43 -1.94 14.16
C CYS A 584 13.15 -2.77 13.09
N ASP A 585 13.73 -3.90 13.46
CA ASP A 585 14.33 -4.86 12.55
C ASP A 585 13.31 -5.41 11.54
N SER A 586 12.13 -5.84 12.00
CA SER A 586 11.05 -6.28 11.12
C SER A 586 10.63 -5.18 10.13
N MET A 587 10.59 -3.92 10.57
CA MET A 587 10.28 -2.78 9.71
C MET A 587 11.37 -2.53 8.66
N TYR A 588 12.65 -2.66 9.02
CA TYR A 588 13.75 -2.53 8.08
C TYR A 588 13.67 -3.58 6.96
N ARG A 589 13.47 -4.85 7.33
CA ARG A 589 13.32 -5.95 6.35
C ARG A 589 12.19 -5.70 5.36
N LYS A 590 11.08 -5.08 5.80
CA LYS A 590 9.99 -4.66 4.91
C LYS A 590 10.39 -3.51 3.99
N ARG A 591 11.27 -2.58 4.45
CA ARG A 591 11.77 -1.46 3.63
C ARG A 591 12.66 -1.92 2.48
N LEU A 592 13.41 -3.01 2.64
CA LEU A 592 14.29 -3.55 1.58
C LEU A 592 13.56 -3.72 0.24
N LYS A 593 12.30 -4.19 0.28
CA LYS A 593 11.46 -4.29 -0.94
C LYS A 593 11.15 -2.93 -1.57
N GLY A 594 10.91 -1.92 -0.75
CA GLY A 594 10.68 -0.55 -1.22
C GLY A 594 11.91 0.05 -1.88
N TYR A 595 13.08 -0.17 -1.29
CA TYR A 595 14.35 0.26 -1.87
C TYR A 595 14.65 -0.43 -3.19
N ALA A 596 14.47 -1.75 -3.27
CA ALA A 596 14.66 -2.50 -4.52
C ALA A 596 13.68 -2.02 -5.61
N ALA A 597 12.43 -1.72 -5.27
CA ALA A 597 11.44 -1.17 -6.21
C ALA A 597 11.79 0.26 -6.68
N ALA A 598 12.41 1.07 -5.81
CA ALA A 598 12.91 2.41 -6.14
C ALA A 598 14.28 2.40 -6.86
N GLY A 599 14.85 1.22 -7.12
CA GLY A 599 16.09 1.05 -7.87
C GLY A 599 17.38 1.14 -7.04
N TYR A 600 17.27 1.13 -5.71
CA TYR A 600 18.44 1.02 -4.85
C TYR A 600 18.86 -0.44 -4.73
N GLY A 601 20.19 -0.69 -4.70
CA GLY A 601 20.71 -2.04 -4.56
C GLY A 601 20.49 -2.98 -5.76
N LYS A 602 20.19 -2.46 -6.95
CA LYS A 602 20.26 -3.17 -8.23
C LYS A 602 21.47 -2.69 -8.99
N ASP A 603 22.05 -3.57 -9.81
CA ASP A 603 23.15 -3.20 -10.69
C ASP A 603 22.75 -1.97 -11.50
N ALA A 604 23.26 -0.81 -11.11
CA ALA A 604 23.22 0.36 -11.95
C ALA A 604 24.09 0.03 -13.16
N ILE A 605 23.51 0.10 -14.34
CA ILE A 605 24.08 -0.10 -15.65
C ILE A 605 25.60 0.12 -15.64
N MET A 606 26.34 -0.88 -16.13
CA MET A 606 27.76 -0.83 -16.37
C MET A 606 28.13 0.45 -17.13
N ILE A 607 28.50 1.50 -16.40
CA ILE A 607 29.38 2.53 -16.94
C ILE A 607 30.76 2.06 -16.62
N GLU A 608 31.53 1.82 -17.66
CA GLU A 608 32.92 1.42 -17.63
C GLU A 608 33.77 2.34 -16.72
N SER A 609 33.90 1.95 -15.48
CA SER A 609 34.97 2.33 -14.56
C SER A 609 34.88 1.48 -13.29
N ASP A 610 36.01 1.09 -12.75
CA ASP A 610 36.35 0.13 -11.70
C ASP A 610 35.53 0.16 -10.35
N ASN A 611 34.30 0.65 -10.30
CA ASN A 611 33.49 0.69 -9.13
C ASN A 611 32.31 -0.30 -9.20
N LYS A 612 32.52 -1.54 -8.74
CA LYS A 612 31.44 -2.48 -8.42
C LYS A 612 30.46 -1.81 -7.45
N PRO A 613 29.14 -1.95 -7.65
CA PRO A 613 28.17 -1.41 -6.68
C PRO A 613 28.38 -2.07 -5.32
N ARG A 614 28.64 -1.26 -4.29
CA ARG A 614 29.01 -1.74 -2.95
C ARG A 614 27.89 -2.47 -2.22
N ASN A 615 26.63 -2.08 -2.45
CA ASN A 615 25.48 -2.55 -1.69
C ASN A 615 24.37 -3.02 -2.63
N LEU A 616 24.05 -4.32 -2.58
CA LEU A 616 23.07 -4.98 -3.46
C LEU A 616 21.95 -5.63 -2.66
N ILE A 617 20.71 -5.54 -3.15
CA ILE A 617 19.57 -6.24 -2.57
C ILE A 617 19.21 -7.44 -3.45
N TYR A 618 19.17 -8.62 -2.83
CA TYR A 618 18.85 -9.88 -3.46
C TYR A 618 17.48 -10.41 -3.02
N GLU A 619 16.82 -11.09 -3.95
CA GLU A 619 15.60 -11.86 -3.72
C GLU A 619 15.93 -13.36 -3.64
N ARG A 620 14.95 -14.17 -3.20
CA ARG A 620 15.10 -15.63 -3.06
C ARG A 620 15.72 -16.31 -4.28
N ASN A 621 15.38 -15.85 -5.48
CA ASN A 621 15.76 -16.53 -6.74
C ASN A 621 17.19 -16.25 -7.19
N ASN A 622 17.84 -15.23 -6.67
CA ASN A 622 19.14 -14.77 -7.18
C ASN A 622 20.25 -14.61 -6.12
N TYR A 623 19.93 -14.71 -4.81
CA TYR A 623 20.93 -14.49 -3.76
C TYR A 623 21.91 -15.66 -3.61
N GLU A 624 21.44 -16.90 -3.81
CA GLU A 624 22.17 -18.11 -3.42
C GLU A 624 23.50 -18.24 -4.15
N MET A 625 23.52 -17.94 -5.46
CA MET A 625 24.75 -18.00 -6.26
C MET A 625 25.75 -16.93 -5.82
N ALA A 626 25.27 -15.70 -5.56
CA ALA A 626 26.15 -14.62 -5.10
C ALA A 626 26.70 -14.90 -3.69
N PHE A 627 25.85 -15.40 -2.78
CA PHE A 627 26.28 -15.77 -1.44
C PHE A 627 27.31 -16.92 -1.42
N ARG A 628 27.09 -17.95 -2.21
CA ARG A 628 28.05 -19.05 -2.37
C ARG A 628 29.38 -18.57 -2.94
N ASN A 629 29.34 -17.63 -3.88
CA ASN A 629 30.56 -17.05 -4.47
C ASN A 629 31.35 -16.23 -3.43
N ASP A 630 30.67 -15.41 -2.62
CA ASP A 630 31.34 -14.67 -1.54
C ASP A 630 31.93 -15.62 -0.49
N LEU A 631 31.21 -16.69 -0.10
CA LEU A 631 31.73 -17.71 0.81
C LEU A 631 32.95 -18.43 0.23
N ALA A 632 32.90 -18.86 -1.04
CA ALA A 632 33.98 -19.57 -1.68
C ALA A 632 35.23 -18.73 -1.84
N ASN A 633 35.14 -17.41 -1.88
CA ASN A 633 36.22 -16.45 -2.00
C ASN A 633 36.72 -15.91 -0.66
N ALA A 634 36.18 -16.39 0.48
CA ALA A 634 36.63 -16.00 1.80
C ALA A 634 38.13 -16.32 2.00
N LYS A 635 38.85 -15.40 2.69
CA LYS A 635 40.31 -15.49 2.87
C LYS A 635 40.73 -15.54 4.35
N HIS A 636 39.93 -14.95 5.23
CA HIS A 636 40.31 -14.74 6.62
C HIS A 636 39.30 -15.30 7.61
N SER A 637 38.02 -14.95 7.46
CA SER A 637 37.01 -15.33 8.45
C SER A 637 35.60 -15.33 7.87
N VAL A 638 34.74 -16.21 8.40
CA VAL A 638 33.31 -16.27 8.10
C VAL A 638 32.53 -16.39 9.40
N ILE A 639 31.63 -15.44 9.65
CA ILE A 639 30.72 -15.45 10.80
C ILE A 639 29.28 -15.52 10.27
N ILE A 640 28.50 -16.53 10.67
CA ILE A 640 27.11 -16.68 10.26
C ILE A 640 26.22 -16.74 11.49
N ALA A 641 25.25 -15.85 11.57
CA ALA A 641 24.23 -15.83 12.62
C ALA A 641 22.87 -16.18 12.05
N VAL A 642 22.20 -17.21 12.62
CA VAL A 642 20.91 -17.70 12.17
C VAL A 642 20.02 -18.13 13.34
N SER A 643 18.69 -18.09 13.13
CA SER A 643 17.76 -18.55 14.15
C SER A 643 17.77 -20.07 14.33
N LYS A 644 17.90 -20.82 13.22
CA LYS A 644 17.83 -22.29 13.22
C LYS A 644 18.53 -22.88 12.01
N VAL A 645 19.22 -23.99 12.19
CA VAL A 645 19.92 -24.72 11.15
C VAL A 645 19.13 -25.95 10.70
N LYS A 646 18.92 -26.11 9.38
CA LYS A 646 18.28 -27.28 8.76
C LYS A 646 19.07 -27.69 7.51
N PHE A 647 20.10 -28.49 7.67
CA PHE A 647 21.02 -28.87 6.58
C PHE A 647 20.36 -29.55 5.40
N LYS A 648 19.26 -30.27 5.60
CA LYS A 648 18.53 -30.95 4.53
C LYS A 648 18.23 -30.07 3.32
N TYR A 649 18.19 -28.76 3.51
CA TYR A 649 17.84 -27.81 2.47
C TYR A 649 19.04 -27.13 1.81
N ARG A 650 20.29 -27.25 2.35
CA ARG A 650 21.45 -26.51 1.87
C ARG A 650 22.78 -27.28 1.92
N PRO A 651 22.87 -28.49 1.32
CA PRO A 651 24.09 -29.29 1.39
C PRO A 651 25.30 -28.61 0.72
N ALA A 652 25.07 -27.79 -0.31
CA ALA A 652 26.13 -27.09 -1.03
C ALA A 652 26.82 -26.01 -0.18
N ILE A 653 26.11 -25.32 0.71
CA ILE A 653 26.71 -24.35 1.63
C ILE A 653 27.60 -25.05 2.63
N MET A 654 27.17 -26.20 3.15
CA MET A 654 27.99 -27.02 4.06
C MET A 654 29.28 -27.51 3.42
N SER A 655 29.20 -27.95 2.17
CA SER A 655 30.41 -28.36 1.42
C SER A 655 31.40 -27.19 1.28
N ILE A 656 30.92 -25.97 1.00
CA ILE A 656 31.79 -24.79 0.90
C ILE A 656 32.38 -24.45 2.25
N LEU A 657 31.62 -24.46 3.35
CA LEU A 657 32.13 -24.18 4.70
C LEU A 657 33.18 -25.21 5.14
N SER A 658 33.00 -26.49 4.83
CA SER A 658 33.99 -27.53 5.10
C SER A 658 35.28 -27.29 4.32
N ASN A 659 35.19 -26.87 3.06
CA ASN A 659 36.39 -26.54 2.23
C ASN A 659 37.11 -25.29 2.78
N ILE A 660 36.38 -24.27 3.22
CA ILE A 660 36.96 -23.05 3.80
C ILE A 660 37.75 -23.40 5.08
N LEU A 661 37.19 -24.23 5.96
CA LEU A 661 37.85 -24.71 7.18
C LEU A 661 39.13 -25.50 6.84
N HIS A 662 39.10 -26.39 5.85
CA HIS A 662 40.30 -27.14 5.40
C HIS A 662 41.41 -26.23 4.90
N ASN A 663 41.05 -25.04 4.40
CA ASN A 663 42.00 -24.01 3.96
C ASN A 663 42.51 -23.12 5.12
N GLY A 664 42.16 -23.44 6.37
CA GLY A 664 42.61 -22.71 7.57
C GLY A 664 41.91 -21.36 7.81
N ILE A 665 40.72 -21.17 7.24
CA ILE A 665 39.92 -19.96 7.44
C ILE A 665 38.96 -20.18 8.61
N ASP A 666 38.86 -19.21 9.54
CA ASP A 666 38.03 -19.30 10.72
C ASP A 666 36.54 -19.22 10.35
N VAL A 667 35.75 -20.21 10.78
CA VAL A 667 34.30 -20.25 10.61
C VAL A 667 33.59 -20.30 11.95
N ALA A 668 32.77 -19.31 12.23
CA ALA A 668 31.95 -19.22 13.43
C ALA A 668 30.47 -19.19 13.07
N ILE A 669 29.64 -20.02 13.72
CA ILE A 669 28.18 -20.02 13.57
C ILE A 669 27.53 -19.71 14.91
N ARG A 670 26.63 -18.73 14.91
CA ARG A 670 25.83 -18.32 16.05
C ARG A 670 24.37 -18.74 15.82
N ILE A 671 23.79 -19.54 16.73
CA ILE A 671 22.46 -20.13 16.59
C ILE A 671 21.60 -19.69 17.77
N LYS A 672 20.32 -19.40 17.52
CA LYS A 672 19.36 -19.02 18.57
C LYS A 672 18.76 -20.23 19.29
N GLU A 673 18.34 -21.24 18.55
CA GLU A 673 17.62 -22.42 19.09
C GLU A 673 18.52 -23.66 18.97
N GLU A 674 18.69 -24.38 20.08
CA GLU A 674 19.34 -25.68 20.07
C GLU A 674 18.60 -26.70 19.20
N GLY A 675 19.33 -27.52 18.45
CA GLY A 675 18.79 -28.53 17.55
C GLY A 675 19.79 -29.65 17.28
N ALA A 676 19.31 -30.78 16.77
CA ALA A 676 20.11 -31.98 16.51
C ALA A 676 21.30 -31.78 15.55
N ASN A 677 21.38 -30.67 14.85
CA ASN A 677 22.40 -30.42 13.82
C ASN A 677 23.66 -29.69 14.37
N GLU A 678 23.67 -29.29 15.63
CA GLU A 678 24.81 -28.57 16.23
C GLU A 678 26.02 -29.46 16.45
N MET A 679 25.78 -30.70 16.87
CA MET A 679 26.85 -31.71 17.01
C MET A 679 27.53 -32.02 15.66
N GLU A 680 26.78 -32.01 14.55
CA GLU A 680 27.34 -32.20 13.22
C GLU A 680 28.27 -31.07 12.82
N LEU A 681 27.94 -29.81 13.16
CA LEU A 681 28.77 -28.64 12.90
C LEU A 681 30.05 -28.64 13.74
N ALA A 682 29.92 -28.91 15.04
CA ALA A 682 31.07 -28.98 15.94
C ALA A 682 32.03 -30.13 15.56
N ASN A 683 31.52 -31.26 15.11
CA ASN A 683 32.31 -32.40 14.64
C ASN A 683 33.13 -32.07 13.37
N VAL A 684 32.73 -31.09 12.58
CA VAL A 684 33.44 -30.62 11.40
C VAL A 684 34.49 -29.53 11.76
N GLY A 685 34.55 -29.09 13.01
CA GLY A 685 35.51 -28.07 13.48
C GLY A 685 35.03 -26.62 13.38
N ILE A 686 33.72 -26.40 13.20
CA ILE A 686 33.12 -25.06 13.19
C ILE A 686 32.91 -24.59 14.64
N ASP A 687 33.28 -23.35 14.95
CA ASP A 687 32.95 -22.70 16.22
C ASP A 687 31.45 -22.41 16.30
N VAL A 688 30.72 -23.21 17.08
CA VAL A 688 29.26 -23.06 17.24
C VAL A 688 28.95 -22.55 18.64
N VAL A 689 28.27 -21.39 18.71
CA VAL A 689 27.76 -20.84 19.97
C VAL A 689 26.24 -20.70 19.91
N CYS A 690 25.57 -21.32 20.87
CA CYS A 690 24.14 -21.20 21.05
C CYS A 690 23.82 -20.06 22.02
N ASN A 691 23.03 -19.09 21.59
CA ASN A 691 22.59 -17.97 22.41
C ASN A 691 21.11 -17.70 22.23
N ASN A 692 20.29 -18.04 23.23
CA ASN A 692 18.83 -17.93 23.20
C ASN A 692 18.31 -16.48 23.01
N VAL A 693 19.16 -15.48 23.15
CA VAL A 693 18.78 -14.06 23.00
C VAL A 693 18.91 -13.58 21.54
N GLN A 694 19.70 -14.26 20.70
CA GLN A 694 20.06 -13.76 19.39
C GLN A 694 18.94 -13.95 18.37
N THR A 695 18.47 -12.84 17.78
CA THR A 695 17.42 -12.81 16.74
C THR A 695 17.95 -12.47 15.35
N LEU A 696 19.24 -12.13 15.22
CA LEU A 696 19.84 -11.65 13.99
C LEU A 696 20.04 -12.79 12.96
N GLN A 697 19.78 -12.48 11.71
CA GLN A 697 20.14 -13.32 10.58
C GLN A 697 21.09 -12.54 9.67
N CYS A 698 22.37 -12.86 9.77
CA CYS A 698 23.41 -12.21 8.98
C CYS A 698 24.58 -13.17 8.71
N ALA A 699 25.38 -12.82 7.70
CA ALA A 699 26.68 -13.43 7.48
C ALA A 699 27.70 -12.31 7.27
N ILE A 700 28.89 -12.44 7.87
CA ILE A 700 30.00 -11.49 7.74
C ILE A 700 31.18 -12.27 7.22
N ILE A 701 31.75 -11.83 6.09
CA ILE A 701 32.84 -12.50 5.39
C ILE A 701 34.02 -11.53 5.35
N ASP A 702 35.18 -11.97 5.81
CA ASP A 702 36.46 -11.25 5.82
C ASP A 702 36.38 -9.83 6.42
N LYS A 703 35.45 -9.60 7.36
CA LYS A 703 35.22 -8.30 8.03
C LYS A 703 34.96 -7.12 7.09
N HIS A 704 34.47 -7.39 5.86
CA HIS A 704 34.08 -6.34 4.92
C HIS A 704 32.80 -6.62 4.14
N ILE A 705 32.40 -7.89 3.95
CA ILE A 705 31.15 -8.22 3.29
C ILE A 705 30.13 -8.62 4.35
N VAL A 706 29.01 -7.94 4.39
CA VAL A 706 27.89 -8.24 5.29
C VAL A 706 26.65 -8.61 4.48
N TRP A 707 26.09 -9.78 4.76
CA TRP A 707 24.80 -10.20 4.29
C TRP A 707 23.79 -10.08 5.42
N TYR A 708 22.77 -9.22 5.28
CA TYR A 708 21.78 -8.96 6.31
C TYR A 708 20.36 -8.86 5.73
N GLY A 709 19.40 -9.57 6.34
CA GLY A 709 18.01 -9.56 5.88
C GLY A 709 17.12 -10.58 6.59
N ASN A 710 16.08 -11.05 5.90
CA ASN A 710 15.15 -12.03 6.44
C ASN A 710 15.28 -13.41 5.82
N MET A 711 16.39 -13.67 5.11
CA MET A 711 16.68 -15.00 4.56
C MET A 711 17.45 -15.84 5.56
N ASN A 712 17.02 -17.08 5.73
CA ASN A 712 17.77 -18.07 6.46
C ASN A 712 18.75 -18.76 5.51
N PHE A 713 20.04 -18.69 5.81
CA PHE A 713 21.10 -19.29 4.98
C PHE A 713 21.06 -20.83 4.96
N PHE A 714 20.52 -21.47 6.00
CA PHE A 714 20.41 -22.91 6.16
C PHE A 714 18.98 -23.44 6.16
N GLY A 715 18.00 -22.65 5.74
CA GLY A 715 16.59 -22.99 5.82
C GLY A 715 15.77 -22.68 4.58
N TYR A 716 14.47 -22.88 4.70
CA TYR A 716 13.51 -22.50 3.67
C TYR A 716 13.24 -21.00 3.72
N ASN A 717 13.26 -20.35 2.57
CA ASN A 717 12.95 -18.93 2.40
C ASN A 717 11.62 -18.75 1.65
N SER A 718 10.77 -17.85 2.13
CA SER A 718 9.51 -17.50 1.46
C SER A 718 9.78 -16.68 0.19
N GLU A 719 8.79 -16.60 -0.71
CA GLU A 719 8.87 -15.73 -1.91
C GLU A 719 9.01 -14.24 -1.56
N THR A 720 8.66 -13.89 -0.33
CA THR A 720 8.76 -12.52 0.17
C THR A 720 10.08 -12.21 0.87
N SER A 721 11.00 -13.15 0.92
CA SER A 721 12.29 -12.96 1.58
C SER A 721 13.26 -12.16 0.73
N ASN A 722 14.00 -11.24 1.38
CA ASN A 722 15.03 -10.40 0.77
C ASN A 722 16.25 -10.36 1.67
N ILE A 723 17.41 -10.14 1.07
CA ILE A 723 18.67 -9.97 1.78
C ILE A 723 19.49 -8.90 1.09
N MET A 724 20.21 -8.10 1.87
CA MET A 724 21.13 -7.10 1.36
C MET A 724 22.57 -7.56 1.54
N ARG A 725 23.38 -7.48 0.48
CA ARG A 725 24.82 -7.60 0.50
C ARG A 725 25.43 -6.21 0.61
N ILE A 726 26.25 -6.00 1.61
CA ILE A 726 26.92 -4.73 1.92
C ILE A 726 28.41 -4.98 1.84
N ASP A 727 29.15 -4.15 1.13
CA ASP A 727 30.61 -4.25 0.99
C ASP A 727 31.24 -2.99 1.63
N ASP A 728 31.44 -3.06 2.94
CA ASP A 728 31.93 -1.94 3.75
C ASP A 728 32.52 -2.44 5.08
N ASN A 729 33.79 -2.15 5.33
CA ASN A 729 34.49 -2.59 6.54
C ASN A 729 33.88 -2.01 7.82
N LYS A 730 33.49 -0.72 7.79
CA LYS A 730 32.92 -0.04 8.98
C LYS A 730 31.59 -0.67 9.40
N ILE A 731 30.76 -1.02 8.41
CA ILE A 731 29.50 -1.69 8.67
C ILE A 731 29.74 -3.13 9.16
N ALA A 732 30.75 -3.81 8.64
CA ALA A 732 31.12 -5.13 9.14
C ALA A 732 31.59 -5.09 10.58
N ASP A 733 32.40 -4.11 10.96
CA ASP A 733 32.86 -3.92 12.35
C ASP A 733 31.68 -3.59 13.28
N GLU A 734 30.77 -2.69 12.86
CA GLU A 734 29.54 -2.39 13.61
C GLU A 734 28.70 -3.66 13.88
N MET A 735 28.56 -4.53 12.86
CA MET A 735 27.83 -5.78 13.01
C MET A 735 28.53 -6.79 13.89
N ILE A 736 29.85 -6.88 13.82
CA ILE A 736 30.67 -7.74 14.70
C ILE A 736 30.51 -7.30 16.15
N ASP A 737 30.67 -6.01 16.44
CA ASP A 737 30.47 -5.47 17.76
C ASP A 737 29.07 -5.79 18.33
N ILE A 738 28.05 -5.71 17.51
CA ILE A 738 26.69 -6.05 17.87
C ILE A 738 26.55 -7.55 18.20
N LEU A 739 27.15 -8.44 17.40
CA LEU A 739 27.06 -9.89 17.59
C LEU A 739 27.81 -10.34 18.86
N TYR A 740 28.92 -9.70 19.19
CA TYR A 740 29.76 -10.10 20.34
C TYR A 740 29.41 -9.36 21.62
N ALA A 741 28.80 -8.18 21.57
CA ALA A 741 28.37 -7.46 22.77
C ALA A 741 27.29 -8.22 23.58
N ASP A 742 26.57 -9.18 22.95
CA ASP A 742 25.63 -10.07 23.65
C ASP A 742 26.27 -11.31 24.25
N ALA A 743 27.54 -11.62 23.89
CA ALA A 743 28.28 -12.75 24.46
C ALA A 743 29.00 -12.42 25.76
N ALA A 744 29.15 -11.13 26.13
CA ALA A 744 29.83 -10.65 27.30
C ALA A 744 28.90 -10.41 28.51
N LYS A 745 27.61 -10.71 28.39
CA LYS A 745 26.60 -10.69 29.45
C LYS A 745 26.08 -12.08 29.74
#